data_22dd0322735a0109d1766011da34b51e
#
_entry.id   22dd0322735a0109d1766011da34b51e
#
_cell.length_a   1.000
_cell.length_b   1.000
_cell.length_c   1.000
_cell.angle_alpha   90.00
_cell.angle_beta   90.00
_cell.angle_gamma   90.00
#
_symmetry.space_group_name_H-M   'P 1'
#
loop_
_entity.id
_entity.type
_entity.pdbx_description
1 polymer ?
#
loop_
_entity_poly.entity_id
_entity_poly.type
_entity_poly.pdbx_seq_one_letter_code
_entity_poly.pdbx_strand_id
1 'polypeptide(L)'
;MTAIKHALQRDIFTPNDERLLSIVNVCKAGKKKKNCFLCATVTTEWPAHVRVVKVKKSDKGDFYKTQTAWLLKDLSMVDAKDALKESPDFDLHFDKVYKWVASSPAEKNAFISCIWKLNQRYLRKKIDFANVSSQLLEESVPSGENQSVAGGEEEAAEYQELNTREKQDIEFMMEGCEYAISNAEAFAEKLSRELQVLDGANIQSIMASEKQVNILMKLLDEALKEVDQIEGKLSSYEEMLQSVKEQMDHISESNYLIELSKANSETLLGEIEFLVNHMDLSKGHIKALQEADLSSSRGIEACTNAAEALLQCMNVTLQPGHSMLQAVKQQQQMFRDLREQFARRLASHLNNVFVQQGHDQTSTLSVEMTLPNHHPFHRDLLRYAKLMEWLKTTEYTRYEGLTKNYIDYIVRLYDREIRDFFDVAKNKMTGVAKEGKKFGLHGSSGKLTGSTSSLNKLSVQSSGSRRSQSSSLLDMGNMSASDLDVADRTKFDKIFEQVLSELEPLCLAEQDFISKFFSLSQHQSMPRTPMGEGDDADGGGLSRTQNTSITTSSEKEMIRQMMTHIFRFVEPELNNLIALGDKIDSFNSLYMLVKMSHHVWTAENVDSASFLSTTLGNVLVTVKRNFDKCITNQIKQMEDVKISKKSKVGILPFVSGFEEFAELAESIFRSAERRGDLDKAYTKLIRAVFINVEKVANESQKTPRDVVMMENFHHIFATLSRLKISCLETEKREAKQKYNDHLQSYVIYSLGHPLEKLNVMFSLRVFSG
;
A
#
# COMPACT_ATOMS: atom_id res chain seq x y z
N MET A 1 -21.41 -38.81 -11.93
CA MET A 1 -20.34 -38.09 -11.22
C MET A 1 -18.98 -38.79 -11.26
N THR A 2 -18.89 -40.11 -11.07
CA THR A 2 -17.62 -40.87 -11.08
C THR A 2 -16.80 -40.73 -12.35
N ALA A 3 -17.41 -40.81 -13.55
CA ALA A 3 -16.69 -40.61 -14.80
C ALA A 3 -16.08 -39.21 -14.96
N ILE A 4 -16.80 -38.17 -14.52
CA ILE A 4 -16.34 -36.79 -14.56
C ILE A 4 -15.19 -36.59 -13.55
N LYS A 5 -15.29 -37.19 -12.35
CA LYS A 5 -14.23 -37.15 -11.33
C LYS A 5 -12.94 -37.78 -11.85
N HIS A 6 -13.02 -38.92 -12.56
CA HIS A 6 -11.86 -39.56 -13.17
C HIS A 6 -11.26 -38.74 -14.31
N ALA A 7 -12.09 -38.13 -15.16
CA ALA A 7 -11.62 -37.26 -16.25
C ALA A 7 -10.89 -36.03 -15.68
N LEU A 8 -11.46 -35.36 -14.68
CA LEU A 8 -10.87 -34.19 -14.06
C LEU A 8 -9.56 -34.53 -13.31
N GLN A 9 -9.53 -35.67 -12.63
CA GLN A 9 -8.31 -36.15 -11.97
C GLN A 9 -7.19 -36.34 -13.00
N ARG A 10 -7.45 -37.06 -14.09
CA ARG A 10 -6.45 -37.37 -15.10
C ARG A 10 -5.99 -36.13 -15.87
N ASP A 11 -6.94 -35.27 -16.29
CA ASP A 11 -6.69 -34.24 -17.29
C ASP A 11 -6.24 -32.90 -16.66
N ILE A 12 -6.57 -32.66 -15.37
CA ILE A 12 -6.27 -31.40 -14.70
C ILE A 12 -5.41 -31.59 -13.47
N PHE A 13 -5.75 -32.53 -12.59
CA PHE A 13 -5.15 -32.57 -11.26
C PHE A 13 -3.89 -33.45 -11.21
N THR A 14 -3.85 -34.57 -11.92
CA THR A 14 -2.64 -35.41 -12.00
C THR A 14 -1.44 -34.69 -12.62
N PRO A 15 -1.59 -33.86 -13.69
CA PRO A 15 -0.48 -33.09 -14.24
C PRO A 15 0.05 -31.97 -13.32
N ASN A 16 -0.71 -31.62 -12.29
CA ASN A 16 -0.35 -30.58 -11.31
C ASN A 16 -0.02 -31.17 -9.92
N ASP A 17 0.25 -32.47 -9.84
CA ASP A 17 0.53 -33.20 -8.60
C ASP A 17 -0.54 -33.01 -7.52
N GLU A 18 -1.80 -32.93 -7.95
CA GLU A 18 -2.94 -32.77 -7.07
C GLU A 18 -3.85 -34.01 -7.10
N ARG A 19 -4.39 -34.37 -5.96
CA ARG A 19 -5.39 -35.44 -5.82
C ARG A 19 -6.76 -34.83 -5.57
N LEU A 20 -7.73 -35.18 -6.43
CA LEU A 20 -9.10 -34.77 -6.32
C LEU A 20 -9.86 -35.62 -5.30
N LEU A 21 -10.31 -35.00 -4.23
CA LEU A 21 -11.02 -35.69 -3.14
C LEU A 21 -12.55 -35.63 -3.32
N SER A 22 -13.08 -34.43 -3.59
CA SER A 22 -14.51 -34.24 -3.78
C SER A 22 -14.81 -33.29 -4.94
N ILE A 23 -15.96 -33.47 -5.56
CA ILE A 23 -16.46 -32.63 -6.64
C ILE A 23 -17.95 -32.35 -6.44
N VAL A 24 -18.37 -31.13 -6.70
CA VAL A 24 -19.76 -30.73 -6.76
C VAL A 24 -20.03 -29.92 -8.00
N ASN A 25 -21.14 -30.25 -8.70
CA ASN A 25 -21.59 -29.46 -9.83
C ASN A 25 -22.39 -28.26 -9.32
N VAL A 26 -21.94 -27.05 -9.67
CA VAL A 26 -22.55 -25.82 -9.17
C VAL A 26 -22.78 -24.80 -10.28
N CYS A 27 -23.79 -23.97 -10.07
CA CYS A 27 -23.96 -22.75 -10.83
C CYS A 27 -23.86 -21.53 -9.89
N LYS A 28 -23.45 -20.38 -10.40
CA LYS A 28 -23.40 -19.15 -9.63
C LYS A 28 -24.82 -18.62 -9.43
N ALA A 29 -25.20 -18.26 -8.21
CA ALA A 29 -26.46 -17.60 -7.95
C ALA A 29 -26.55 -16.27 -8.73
N GLY A 30 -27.44 -16.17 -9.75
CA GLY A 30 -27.61 -14.98 -10.58
C GLY A 30 -28.14 -15.27 -11.99
N LYS A 31 -28.23 -14.23 -12.85
CA LYS A 31 -28.99 -14.15 -14.11
C LYS A 31 -28.58 -15.09 -15.27
N LYS A 32 -27.45 -15.79 -15.24
CA LYS A 32 -27.04 -16.76 -16.27
C LYS A 32 -26.51 -18.02 -15.61
N LYS A 33 -27.27 -19.11 -15.65
CA LYS A 33 -26.88 -20.44 -15.16
C LYS A 33 -25.77 -21.01 -16.07
N LYS A 34 -24.51 -20.78 -15.74
CA LYS A 34 -23.39 -21.50 -16.36
C LYS A 34 -22.90 -22.53 -15.33
N ASN A 35 -23.02 -23.80 -15.65
CA ASN A 35 -22.59 -24.91 -14.82
C ASN A 35 -21.04 -24.91 -14.73
N CYS A 36 -20.52 -25.11 -13.57
CA CYS A 36 -19.10 -25.33 -13.31
C CYS A 36 -18.95 -26.33 -12.15
N PHE A 37 -17.75 -26.84 -11.99
CA PHE A 37 -17.45 -27.78 -10.91
C PHE A 37 -16.58 -27.07 -9.86
N LEU A 38 -16.93 -27.28 -8.60
CA LEU A 38 -16.02 -27.00 -7.49
C LEU A 38 -15.38 -28.32 -7.07
N CYS A 39 -14.06 -28.32 -7.04
CA CYS A 39 -13.23 -29.48 -6.77
C CYS A 39 -12.42 -29.21 -5.49
N ALA A 40 -12.49 -30.11 -4.52
CA ALA A 40 -11.60 -30.09 -3.37
C ALA A 40 -10.39 -30.97 -3.67
N THR A 41 -9.20 -30.42 -3.68
CA THR A 41 -7.93 -31.09 -4.02
C THR A 41 -6.91 -30.96 -2.91
N VAL A 42 -5.97 -31.89 -2.87
CA VAL A 42 -4.80 -31.86 -2.00
C VAL A 42 -3.56 -32.13 -2.84
N THR A 43 -2.48 -31.37 -2.60
CA THR A 43 -1.20 -31.62 -3.27
C THR A 43 -0.59 -32.93 -2.76
N THR A 44 0.11 -33.66 -3.64
CA THR A 44 0.78 -34.91 -3.31
C THR A 44 2.14 -34.68 -2.63
N GLU A 45 2.70 -33.46 -2.78
CA GLU A 45 3.97 -33.06 -2.18
C GLU A 45 3.81 -32.47 -0.79
N TRP A 46 4.82 -32.60 0.05
CA TRP A 46 4.88 -31.98 1.38
C TRP A 46 5.52 -30.57 1.31
N PRO A 47 4.96 -29.57 1.99
CA PRO A 47 3.74 -29.57 2.82
C PRO A 47 2.47 -29.64 2.00
N ALA A 48 1.54 -30.52 2.39
CA ALA A 48 0.29 -30.72 1.68
C ALA A 48 -0.60 -29.49 1.71
N HIS A 49 -0.89 -28.93 0.56
CA HIS A 49 -1.81 -27.80 0.42
C HIS A 49 -3.15 -28.26 -0.06
N VAL A 50 -4.19 -27.87 0.67
CA VAL A 50 -5.57 -28.13 0.28
C VAL A 50 -6.14 -26.92 -0.44
N ARG A 51 -6.76 -27.19 -1.62
CA ARG A 51 -7.33 -26.15 -2.48
C ARG A 51 -8.78 -26.44 -2.83
N VAL A 52 -9.53 -25.37 -3.03
CA VAL A 52 -10.85 -25.43 -3.68
C VAL A 52 -10.68 -24.82 -5.07
N VAL A 53 -10.85 -25.66 -6.11
CA VAL A 53 -10.60 -25.27 -7.50
C VAL A 53 -11.90 -25.24 -8.26
N LYS A 54 -12.16 -24.12 -8.93
CA LYS A 54 -13.29 -23.98 -9.83
C LYS A 54 -12.88 -24.35 -11.24
N VAL A 55 -13.58 -25.36 -11.81
CA VAL A 55 -13.35 -25.87 -13.13
C VAL A 55 -14.60 -25.67 -14.01
N LYS A 56 -14.40 -25.29 -15.26
CA LYS A 56 -15.47 -25.14 -16.25
C LYS A 56 -15.16 -25.99 -17.45
N LYS A 57 -16.22 -26.65 -18.04
CA LYS A 57 -16.12 -27.28 -19.33
C LYS A 57 -15.96 -26.20 -20.41
N SER A 58 -15.06 -26.39 -21.35
CA SER A 58 -14.82 -25.43 -22.43
C SER A 58 -16.01 -25.36 -23.37
N ASP A 59 -16.37 -24.16 -23.82
CA ASP A 59 -17.45 -23.93 -24.79
C ASP A 59 -17.06 -24.37 -26.23
N LYS A 60 -15.76 -24.68 -26.47
CA LYS A 60 -15.21 -25.04 -27.81
C LYS A 60 -14.60 -26.44 -27.91
N GLY A 61 -14.88 -27.34 -26.96
CA GLY A 61 -14.36 -28.72 -26.99
C GLY A 61 -14.65 -29.49 -25.71
N ASP A 62 -14.37 -30.78 -25.69
CA ASP A 62 -14.67 -31.69 -24.56
C ASP A 62 -13.61 -31.64 -23.44
N PHE A 63 -12.90 -30.56 -23.32
CA PHE A 63 -11.88 -30.38 -22.27
C PHE A 63 -12.32 -29.42 -21.15
N TYR A 64 -11.81 -29.67 -19.99
CA TYR A 64 -12.08 -28.86 -18.80
C TYR A 64 -10.95 -27.81 -18.57
N LYS A 65 -11.33 -26.62 -18.10
CA LYS A 65 -10.36 -25.53 -17.79
C LYS A 65 -10.56 -25.03 -16.39
N THR A 66 -9.46 -24.92 -15.65
CA THR A 66 -9.40 -24.27 -14.35
C THR A 66 -9.66 -22.77 -14.50
N GLN A 67 -10.56 -22.21 -13.69
CA GLN A 67 -10.88 -20.79 -13.69
C GLN A 67 -10.28 -20.04 -12.50
N THR A 68 -10.43 -20.61 -11.32
CA THR A 68 -9.98 -20.00 -10.07
C THR A 68 -9.61 -21.10 -9.09
N ALA A 69 -8.55 -20.93 -8.35
CA ALA A 69 -8.17 -21.80 -7.26
C ALA A 69 -8.01 -20.95 -5.99
N TRP A 70 -8.51 -21.43 -4.87
CA TRP A 70 -8.39 -20.83 -3.55
C TRP A 70 -7.73 -21.84 -2.61
N LEU A 71 -6.87 -21.37 -1.73
CA LEU A 71 -6.35 -22.21 -0.66
C LEU A 71 -7.42 -22.40 0.42
N LEU A 72 -7.56 -23.60 0.94
CA LEU A 72 -8.56 -23.89 1.97
C LEU A 72 -8.31 -23.09 3.26
N LYS A 73 -7.07 -22.73 3.55
CA LYS A 73 -6.71 -21.87 4.70
C LYS A 73 -7.29 -20.44 4.63
N ASP A 74 -7.62 -19.97 3.41
CA ASP A 74 -8.18 -18.65 3.18
C ASP A 74 -9.72 -18.66 3.26
N LEU A 75 -10.33 -19.85 3.43
CA LEU A 75 -11.76 -19.99 3.66
C LEU A 75 -12.07 -19.67 5.13
N SER A 76 -12.86 -18.64 5.37
CA SER A 76 -13.24 -18.21 6.70
C SER A 76 -14.50 -18.90 7.21
N MET A 77 -15.50 -19.08 6.33
CA MET A 77 -16.79 -19.66 6.71
C MET A 77 -17.45 -20.39 5.54
N VAL A 78 -18.17 -21.47 5.87
CA VAL A 78 -19.08 -22.21 4.97
C VAL A 78 -20.49 -22.04 5.50
N ASP A 79 -21.39 -21.42 4.75
CA ASP A 79 -22.79 -21.22 5.12
C ASP A 79 -23.69 -22.09 4.22
N ALA A 80 -24.34 -23.09 4.83
CA ALA A 80 -25.27 -24.00 4.13
C ALA A 80 -26.70 -23.43 3.96
N LYS A 81 -26.93 -22.18 4.35
CA LYS A 81 -28.18 -21.40 4.28
C LYS A 81 -29.29 -21.84 5.21
N ASP A 82 -29.59 -23.12 5.29
CA ASP A 82 -30.66 -23.62 6.16
C ASP A 82 -30.31 -25.05 6.61
N ALA A 83 -30.23 -25.26 7.92
CA ALA A 83 -29.91 -26.56 8.48
C ALA A 83 -31.14 -27.52 8.47
N LEU A 84 -32.34 -26.99 8.32
CA LEU A 84 -33.61 -27.75 8.39
C LEU A 84 -34.23 -28.03 7.03
N LYS A 85 -33.87 -27.27 6.01
CA LYS A 85 -34.35 -27.48 4.64
C LYS A 85 -33.23 -27.98 3.74
N GLU A 86 -33.46 -29.04 3.01
CA GLU A 86 -32.56 -29.55 1.99
C GLU A 86 -32.48 -28.60 0.77
N SER A 87 -31.88 -27.41 0.99
CA SER A 87 -31.62 -26.44 -0.09
C SER A 87 -30.29 -26.76 -0.78
N PRO A 88 -30.22 -26.66 -2.12
CA PRO A 88 -28.96 -26.81 -2.85
C PRO A 88 -28.05 -25.59 -2.76
N ASP A 89 -28.50 -24.49 -2.15
CA ASP A 89 -27.76 -23.24 -2.02
C ASP A 89 -26.74 -23.31 -0.90
N PHE A 90 -25.55 -22.71 -1.12
CA PHE A 90 -24.53 -22.53 -0.09
C PHE A 90 -23.55 -21.39 -0.47
N ASP A 91 -22.93 -20.80 0.54
CA ASP A 91 -21.95 -19.73 0.36
C ASP A 91 -20.58 -20.16 0.91
N LEU A 92 -19.54 -19.78 0.18
CA LEU A 92 -18.14 -19.91 0.60
C LEU A 92 -17.54 -18.52 0.79
N HIS A 93 -17.05 -18.23 1.99
CA HIS A 93 -16.49 -16.95 2.39
C HIS A 93 -14.95 -17.01 2.32
N PHE A 94 -14.38 -16.50 1.24
CA PHE A 94 -12.94 -16.29 1.07
C PHE A 94 -12.63 -14.79 1.25
N ASP A 95 -11.97 -14.17 0.29
CA ASP A 95 -11.79 -12.73 0.15
C ASP A 95 -13.11 -11.96 0.03
N LYS A 96 -14.11 -12.63 -0.48
CA LYS A 96 -15.50 -12.20 -0.64
C LYS A 96 -16.44 -13.40 -0.58
N VAL A 97 -17.72 -13.13 -0.46
CA VAL A 97 -18.75 -14.16 -0.41
C VAL A 97 -19.05 -14.67 -1.82
N TYR A 98 -18.82 -15.96 -2.04
CA TYR A 98 -19.14 -16.66 -3.28
C TYR A 98 -20.40 -17.48 -3.09
N LYS A 99 -21.49 -17.11 -3.76
CA LYS A 99 -22.80 -17.74 -3.68
C LYS A 99 -22.96 -18.80 -4.74
N TRP A 100 -23.24 -20.02 -4.31
CA TRP A 100 -23.35 -21.20 -5.18
C TRP A 100 -24.68 -21.92 -5.01
N VAL A 101 -25.13 -22.55 -6.08
CA VAL A 101 -26.28 -23.46 -6.11
C VAL A 101 -25.78 -24.78 -6.66
N ALA A 102 -25.79 -25.83 -5.85
CA ALA A 102 -25.41 -27.17 -6.27
C ALA A 102 -26.48 -27.81 -7.16
N SER A 103 -26.13 -28.86 -7.91
CA SER A 103 -27.10 -29.61 -8.71
C SER A 103 -28.08 -30.42 -7.87
N SER A 104 -27.69 -30.83 -6.65
CA SER A 104 -28.58 -31.48 -5.69
C SER A 104 -28.12 -31.17 -4.25
N PRO A 105 -29.02 -31.23 -3.27
CA PRO A 105 -28.68 -31.12 -1.84
C PRO A 105 -27.67 -32.18 -1.40
N ALA A 106 -27.81 -33.40 -1.89
CA ALA A 106 -26.90 -34.50 -1.56
C ALA A 106 -25.45 -34.23 -2.00
N GLU A 107 -25.24 -33.65 -3.20
CA GLU A 107 -23.92 -33.27 -3.68
C GLU A 107 -23.33 -32.11 -2.87
N LYS A 108 -24.17 -31.14 -2.47
CA LYS A 108 -23.76 -30.06 -1.56
C LYS A 108 -23.27 -30.65 -0.24
N ASN A 109 -24.09 -31.51 0.38
CA ASN A 109 -23.79 -32.10 1.68
C ASN A 109 -22.51 -32.95 1.65
N ALA A 110 -22.32 -33.75 0.61
CA ALA A 110 -21.10 -34.54 0.41
C ALA A 110 -19.85 -33.65 0.24
N PHE A 111 -19.99 -32.54 -0.45
CA PHE A 111 -18.89 -31.58 -0.61
C PHE A 111 -18.56 -30.84 0.68
N ILE A 112 -19.58 -30.38 1.43
CA ILE A 112 -19.39 -29.72 2.73
C ILE A 112 -18.77 -30.67 3.75
N SER A 113 -19.23 -31.93 3.80
CA SER A 113 -18.65 -32.98 4.66
C SER A 113 -17.18 -33.26 4.32
N CYS A 114 -16.84 -33.25 3.02
CA CYS A 114 -15.44 -33.37 2.58
C CYS A 114 -14.60 -32.17 3.06
N ILE A 115 -15.08 -30.93 2.92
CA ILE A 115 -14.38 -29.72 3.42
C ILE A 115 -14.21 -29.79 4.95
N TRP A 116 -15.23 -30.28 5.67
CA TRP A 116 -15.17 -30.48 7.12
C TRP A 116 -14.03 -31.45 7.49
N LYS A 117 -13.94 -32.62 6.83
CA LYS A 117 -12.88 -33.60 7.05
C LYS A 117 -11.51 -33.03 6.75
N LEU A 118 -11.39 -32.25 5.67
CA LEU A 118 -10.14 -31.59 5.28
C LEU A 118 -9.73 -30.50 6.26
N ASN A 119 -10.70 -29.75 6.77
CA ASN A 119 -10.46 -28.76 7.81
C ASN A 119 -9.92 -29.39 9.10
N GLN A 120 -10.51 -30.51 9.51
CA GLN A 120 -10.07 -31.22 10.73
C GLN A 120 -8.66 -31.82 10.58
N ARG A 121 -8.31 -32.27 9.36
CA ARG A 121 -7.06 -32.98 9.11
C ARG A 121 -5.87 -32.08 8.80
N TYR A 122 -6.09 -30.97 8.07
CA TYR A 122 -4.98 -30.20 7.48
C TYR A 122 -4.90 -28.76 7.98
N LEU A 123 -5.89 -28.21 8.68
CA LEU A 123 -5.89 -26.84 9.12
C LEU A 123 -5.76 -26.67 10.63
N ARG A 124 -4.86 -25.80 11.05
CA ARG A 124 -4.73 -25.39 12.47
C ARG A 124 -5.83 -24.40 12.86
N LYS A 125 -6.21 -23.50 11.95
CA LYS A 125 -7.32 -22.54 12.15
C LYS A 125 -8.59 -23.20 11.64
N LYS A 126 -9.58 -23.40 12.51
CA LYS A 126 -10.86 -23.97 12.12
C LYS A 126 -11.68 -23.01 11.30
N ILE A 127 -12.31 -23.53 10.27
CA ILE A 127 -13.28 -22.84 9.43
C ILE A 127 -14.63 -22.89 10.14
N ASP A 128 -15.38 -21.78 10.15
CA ASP A 128 -16.71 -21.75 10.72
C ASP A 128 -17.73 -22.38 9.76
N PHE A 129 -18.56 -23.28 10.27
CA PHE A 129 -19.64 -23.94 9.51
C PHE A 129 -20.99 -23.48 10.06
N ALA A 130 -21.63 -22.57 9.31
CA ALA A 130 -22.93 -22.04 9.66
C ALA A 130 -24.05 -22.80 8.93
N ASN A 131 -25.17 -23.04 9.64
CA ASN A 131 -26.37 -23.66 9.07
C ASN A 131 -26.15 -25.07 8.45
N VAL A 132 -25.19 -25.83 8.97
CA VAL A 132 -24.90 -27.22 8.59
C VAL A 132 -25.55 -28.15 9.64
N SER A 133 -26.22 -29.20 9.18
CA SER A 133 -26.83 -30.20 10.08
C SER A 133 -25.74 -30.96 10.87
N SER A 134 -25.95 -31.13 12.19
CA SER A 134 -25.02 -31.84 13.08
C SER A 134 -24.77 -33.28 12.63
N GLN A 135 -25.79 -33.94 12.08
CA GLN A 135 -25.70 -35.31 11.55
C GLN A 135 -24.67 -35.43 10.39
N LEU A 136 -24.50 -34.39 9.56
CA LEU A 136 -23.51 -34.39 8.48
C LEU A 136 -22.07 -34.26 9.00
N LEU A 137 -21.90 -33.78 10.22
CA LEU A 137 -20.60 -33.59 10.87
C LEU A 137 -20.22 -34.77 11.77
N GLU A 138 -21.19 -35.60 12.20
CA GLU A 138 -20.99 -36.74 13.11
C GLU A 138 -20.77 -38.09 12.40
N GLU A 139 -21.17 -38.27 11.14
CA GLU A 139 -21.04 -39.54 10.38
C GLU A 139 -19.60 -39.91 9.98
N SER A 140 -18.58 -39.44 10.63
CA SER A 140 -17.19 -39.66 10.20
C SER A 140 -16.21 -40.03 11.31
N VAL A 141 -16.60 -40.94 12.20
CA VAL A 141 -15.63 -41.63 13.05
C VAL A 141 -15.49 -43.05 12.52
N PRO A 142 -14.34 -43.47 11.98
CA PRO A 142 -14.12 -44.90 11.67
C PRO A 142 -13.96 -45.66 12.99
N SER A 143 -14.85 -46.63 13.20
CA SER A 143 -14.71 -47.63 14.24
C SER A 143 -13.41 -48.44 14.04
N GLY A 144 -12.43 -48.17 14.84
CA GLY A 144 -11.29 -49.03 15.05
C GLY A 144 -11.52 -49.85 16.29
N GLU A 145 -11.47 -51.16 16.12
CA GLU A 145 -11.60 -52.18 17.14
C GLU A 145 -10.69 -51.91 18.36
N ASN A 146 -11.23 -52.11 19.54
CA ASN A 146 -10.73 -53.02 20.54
C ASN A 146 -11.60 -53.03 21.79
N GLN A 147 -12.19 -54.21 21.98
CA GLN A 147 -12.33 -55.01 23.22
C GLN A 147 -12.14 -54.28 24.57
N SER A 148 -13.11 -54.37 25.39
CA SER A 148 -13.27 -55.31 26.49
C SER A 148 -14.03 -54.69 27.68
N VAL A 149 -14.96 -55.49 28.11
CA VAL A 149 -15.29 -55.94 29.50
C VAL A 149 -16.18 -55.01 30.32
N ALA A 150 -17.37 -55.63 30.52
CA ALA A 150 -18.09 -55.86 31.73
C ALA A 150 -18.65 -54.65 32.53
N GLY A 151 -19.88 -54.77 32.78
CA GLY A 151 -20.57 -54.14 33.89
C GLY A 151 -22.05 -53.96 33.58
N GLY A 152 -22.83 -54.92 34.05
CA GLY A 152 -24.23 -54.99 33.93
C GLY A 152 -24.96 -53.79 34.49
N GLU A 153 -26.18 -53.69 34.09
CA GLU A 153 -27.34 -53.60 34.94
C GLU A 153 -28.58 -53.31 34.09
N GLU A 154 -29.48 -54.30 34.24
CA GLU A 154 -30.92 -54.19 34.37
C GLU A 154 -31.76 -53.44 33.31
N GLU A 155 -32.33 -54.28 32.45
CA GLU A 155 -33.75 -54.51 32.23
C GLU A 155 -34.67 -53.32 32.38
N ALA A 156 -35.14 -52.88 31.24
CA ALA A 156 -36.58 -52.58 31.10
C ALA A 156 -37.03 -53.31 29.82
N ALA A 157 -37.78 -54.38 30.03
CA ALA A 157 -38.38 -55.16 28.95
C ALA A 157 -39.42 -54.28 28.23
N GLU A 158 -39.03 -53.74 27.12
CA GLU A 158 -39.99 -53.27 26.11
C GLU A 158 -40.57 -54.50 25.43
N TYR A 159 -41.87 -54.72 25.61
CA TYR A 159 -42.61 -55.72 24.85
C TYR A 159 -42.45 -55.46 23.35
N GLN A 160 -41.62 -56.24 22.68
CA GLN A 160 -41.61 -56.30 21.23
C GLN A 160 -42.88 -56.97 20.73
N GLU A 161 -43.60 -56.26 19.89
CA GLU A 161 -44.74 -56.90 19.20
C GLU A 161 -44.26 -58.12 18.42
N LEU A 162 -44.88 -59.27 18.67
CA LEU A 162 -44.60 -60.54 18.00
C LEU A 162 -44.67 -60.39 16.47
N ASN A 163 -43.64 -60.88 15.84
CA ASN A 163 -43.54 -60.94 14.37
C ASN A 163 -44.71 -61.75 13.77
N THR A 164 -45.19 -61.42 12.59
CA THR A 164 -46.32 -62.07 11.91
C THR A 164 -46.15 -63.62 11.81
N ARG A 165 -44.94 -64.10 11.74
CA ARG A 165 -44.59 -65.52 11.72
C ARG A 165 -44.78 -66.17 13.11
N GLU A 166 -44.36 -65.52 14.14
CA GLU A 166 -44.54 -65.96 15.53
C GLU A 166 -46.01 -65.92 15.95
N LYS A 167 -46.80 -64.96 15.46
CA LYS A 167 -48.25 -64.94 15.63
C LYS A 167 -48.92 -66.14 14.95
N GLN A 168 -48.48 -66.50 13.74
CA GLN A 168 -48.98 -67.68 13.00
C GLN A 168 -48.57 -68.99 13.70
N ASP A 169 -47.37 -69.09 14.22
CA ASP A 169 -46.90 -70.29 14.96
C ASP A 169 -47.67 -70.44 16.30
N ILE A 170 -48.01 -69.36 16.99
CA ILE A 170 -48.83 -69.40 18.20
C ILE A 170 -50.29 -69.75 17.84
N GLU A 171 -50.83 -69.21 16.75
CA GLU A 171 -52.19 -69.51 16.29
C GLU A 171 -52.31 -70.97 15.94
N PHE A 172 -51.31 -71.58 15.23
CA PHE A 172 -51.25 -72.99 14.95
C PHE A 172 -51.08 -73.88 16.18
N MET A 173 -50.33 -73.45 17.20
CA MET A 173 -50.27 -74.14 18.48
C MET A 173 -51.56 -74.07 19.25
N MET A 174 -52.26 -72.91 19.21
CA MET A 174 -53.53 -72.73 19.87
C MET A 174 -54.67 -73.59 19.23
N GLU A 175 -54.64 -73.72 17.90
CA GLU A 175 -55.58 -74.60 17.19
C GLU A 175 -55.42 -76.07 17.59
N GLY A 176 -54.18 -76.52 17.86
CA GLY A 176 -53.85 -77.83 18.38
C GLY A 176 -54.29 -78.02 19.83
N CYS A 177 -54.36 -76.91 20.59
CA CYS A 177 -54.80 -76.95 22.02
C CYS A 177 -56.33 -76.93 22.21
N GLU A 178 -57.06 -76.39 21.23
CA GLU A 178 -58.53 -76.34 21.31
C GLU A 178 -59.19 -77.77 21.33
N TYR A 179 -58.54 -78.72 20.62
CA TYR A 179 -58.89 -80.12 20.69
C TYR A 179 -58.55 -80.79 22.07
N ALA A 180 -57.46 -80.32 22.69
CA ALA A 180 -57.04 -80.82 24.02
C ALA A 180 -57.96 -80.51 25.12
N ILE A 181 -58.68 -79.38 25.06
CA ILE A 181 -59.63 -78.98 26.16
C ILE A 181 -60.93 -79.80 26.09
N SER A 182 -61.37 -80.27 24.92
CA SER A 182 -62.57 -81.01 24.72
C SER A 182 -62.44 -82.54 24.91
N ASN A 183 -61.21 -83.10 24.85
CA ASN A 183 -60.96 -84.54 24.92
C ASN A 183 -59.53 -84.85 25.41
N ALA A 184 -59.24 -84.47 26.66
CA ALA A 184 -57.94 -84.51 27.31
C ALA A 184 -57.28 -85.90 27.31
N GLU A 185 -58.10 -86.96 27.43
CA GLU A 185 -57.62 -88.37 27.44
C GLU A 185 -57.13 -88.83 26.08
N ALA A 186 -57.83 -88.54 25.02
CA ALA A 186 -57.48 -88.85 23.67
C ALA A 186 -56.23 -88.05 23.16
N PHE A 187 -56.08 -86.81 23.65
CA PHE A 187 -54.95 -85.98 23.39
C PHE A 187 -53.67 -86.49 24.10
N ALA A 188 -53.81 -86.90 25.40
CA ALA A 188 -52.68 -87.54 26.11
C ALA A 188 -52.22 -88.84 25.46
N GLU A 189 -53.15 -89.66 24.94
CA GLU A 189 -52.82 -90.92 24.26
C GLU A 189 -52.17 -90.62 22.87
N LYS A 190 -52.54 -89.59 22.20
CA LYS A 190 -51.90 -89.15 20.94
C LYS A 190 -50.47 -88.61 21.19
N LEU A 191 -50.31 -87.80 22.24
CA LEU A 191 -49.02 -87.25 22.63
C LEU A 191 -48.04 -88.35 23.05
N SER A 192 -48.59 -89.38 23.85
CA SER A 192 -47.78 -90.54 24.25
C SER A 192 -47.30 -91.36 23.08
N ARG A 193 -48.15 -91.60 22.07
CA ARG A 193 -47.73 -92.28 20.81
C ARG A 193 -46.73 -91.53 19.97
N GLU A 194 -46.90 -90.21 19.84
CA GLU A 194 -45.97 -89.37 19.15
C GLU A 194 -44.63 -89.32 19.87
N LEU A 195 -44.63 -89.26 21.20
CA LEU A 195 -43.42 -89.26 22.02
C LEU A 195 -42.68 -90.60 21.87
N GLN A 196 -43.40 -91.73 21.77
CA GLN A 196 -42.84 -93.08 21.63
C GLN A 196 -42.19 -93.29 20.22
N VAL A 197 -42.80 -92.68 19.19
CA VAL A 197 -42.27 -92.66 17.85
C VAL A 197 -40.98 -91.81 17.75
N LEU A 198 -40.96 -90.66 18.44
CA LEU A 198 -39.87 -89.73 18.53
C LEU A 198 -38.66 -90.36 19.31
N ASP A 199 -38.94 -91.02 20.39
CA ASP A 199 -37.94 -91.80 21.19
C ASP A 199 -37.30 -92.87 20.35
N GLY A 200 -38.13 -93.66 19.57
CA GLY A 200 -37.66 -94.71 18.69
C GLY A 200 -36.78 -94.16 17.58
N ALA A 201 -37.16 -93.04 16.98
CA ALA A 201 -36.40 -92.36 15.94
C ALA A 201 -35.06 -91.75 16.50
N ASN A 202 -35.13 -91.26 17.70
CA ASN A 202 -33.96 -90.70 18.38
C ASN A 202 -32.92 -91.78 18.73
N ILE A 203 -33.34 -92.93 19.24
CA ILE A 203 -32.46 -94.08 19.50
C ILE A 203 -31.81 -94.58 18.21
N GLN A 204 -32.57 -94.64 17.11
CA GLN A 204 -32.09 -95.08 15.83
C GLN A 204 -31.09 -94.10 15.20
N SER A 205 -31.30 -92.79 15.43
CA SER A 205 -30.40 -91.73 15.00
C SER A 205 -29.07 -91.78 15.79
N ILE A 206 -29.14 -92.03 17.08
CA ILE A 206 -27.98 -92.17 17.95
C ILE A 206 -27.16 -93.38 17.53
N MET A 207 -27.75 -94.55 17.24
CA MET A 207 -27.03 -95.73 16.77
C MET A 207 -26.43 -95.58 15.37
N ALA A 208 -27.09 -94.81 14.51
CA ALA A 208 -26.53 -94.49 13.18
C ALA A 208 -25.36 -93.54 13.22
N SER A 209 -25.31 -92.65 14.23
CA SER A 209 -24.21 -91.71 14.38
C SER A 209 -22.94 -92.32 14.91
N GLU A 210 -23.02 -93.48 15.62
CA GLU A 210 -21.85 -94.18 16.16
C GLU A 210 -20.84 -94.60 15.09
N LYS A 211 -21.32 -95.09 13.96
CA LYS A 211 -20.49 -95.39 12.78
C LYS A 211 -19.81 -94.18 12.21
N GLN A 212 -20.54 -93.07 12.12
CA GLN A 212 -20.03 -91.82 11.58
C GLN A 212 -18.96 -91.22 12.50
N VAL A 213 -19.21 -91.26 13.82
CA VAL A 213 -18.24 -90.83 14.81
C VAL A 213 -16.90 -91.63 14.74
N ASN A 214 -17.02 -92.98 14.59
CA ASN A 214 -15.83 -93.81 14.46
C ASN A 214 -15.05 -93.56 13.16
N ILE A 215 -15.73 -93.22 12.05
CA ILE A 215 -15.09 -92.82 10.82
C ILE A 215 -14.46 -91.42 10.96
N LEU A 216 -15.14 -90.50 11.63
CA LEU A 216 -14.61 -89.17 11.93
C LEU A 216 -13.38 -89.22 12.80
N MET A 217 -13.38 -90.10 13.83
CA MET A 217 -12.18 -90.30 14.68
C MET A 217 -10.97 -90.80 13.85
N LYS A 218 -11.18 -91.80 12.97
CA LYS A 218 -10.11 -92.25 12.08
C LYS A 218 -9.57 -91.18 11.16
N LEU A 219 -10.45 -90.31 10.58
CA LEU A 219 -10.06 -89.18 9.72
C LEU A 219 -9.32 -88.13 10.53
N LEU A 220 -9.75 -87.89 11.80
CA LEU A 220 -9.01 -86.98 12.69
C LEU A 220 -7.61 -87.51 13.04
N ASP A 221 -7.45 -88.85 13.28
CA ASP A 221 -6.11 -89.46 13.53
C ASP A 221 -5.23 -89.35 12.28
N GLU A 222 -5.76 -89.57 11.11
CA GLU A 222 -5.03 -89.33 9.85
C GLU A 222 -4.67 -87.84 9.66
N ALA A 223 -5.61 -86.93 9.92
CA ALA A 223 -5.33 -85.56 9.82
C ALA A 223 -4.27 -85.09 10.82
N LEU A 224 -4.31 -85.61 12.08
CA LEU A 224 -3.28 -85.33 13.06
C LEU A 224 -1.87 -85.80 12.59
N LYS A 225 -1.78 -86.98 11.97
CA LYS A 225 -0.51 -87.42 11.39
C LYS A 225 0.01 -86.59 10.26
N GLU A 226 -0.94 -86.04 9.40
CA GLU A 226 -0.56 -85.12 8.35
C GLU A 226 -0.14 -83.75 8.92
N VAL A 227 -0.78 -83.32 10.00
CA VAL A 227 -0.40 -82.08 10.72
C VAL A 227 0.99 -82.22 11.33
N ASP A 228 1.27 -83.33 12.00
CA ASP A 228 2.62 -83.60 12.55
C ASP A 228 3.72 -83.60 11.48
N GLN A 229 3.40 -84.14 10.28
CA GLN A 229 4.35 -84.12 9.15
C GLN A 229 4.55 -82.70 8.61
N ILE A 230 3.44 -81.92 8.57
CA ILE A 230 3.51 -80.56 8.14
C ILE A 230 4.29 -79.73 9.16
N GLU A 231 4.07 -79.97 10.49
CA GLU A 231 4.78 -79.32 11.59
C GLU A 231 6.31 -79.60 11.48
N GLY A 232 6.64 -80.86 11.24
CA GLY A 232 8.08 -81.24 11.02
C GLY A 232 8.73 -80.57 9.83
N LYS A 233 7.93 -80.39 8.69
CA LYS A 233 8.40 -79.69 7.52
C LYS A 233 8.49 -78.18 7.80
N LEU A 234 7.53 -77.61 8.52
CA LEU A 234 7.52 -76.20 8.91
C LEU A 234 8.70 -75.86 9.81
N SER A 235 8.99 -76.69 10.79
CA SER A 235 10.20 -76.55 11.66
C SER A 235 11.50 -76.58 10.87
N SER A 236 11.62 -77.52 9.88
CA SER A 236 12.77 -77.52 8.98
C SER A 236 12.86 -76.27 8.11
N TYR A 237 11.72 -75.76 7.62
CA TYR A 237 11.69 -74.49 6.88
C TYR A 237 12.03 -73.30 7.78
N GLU A 238 11.58 -73.32 9.05
CA GLU A 238 11.89 -72.30 10.00
C GLU A 238 13.39 -72.21 10.30
N GLU A 239 14.07 -73.41 10.50
CA GLU A 239 15.50 -73.43 10.65
C GLU A 239 16.27 -72.93 9.40
N MET A 240 15.81 -73.34 8.19
CA MET A 240 16.39 -72.81 6.95
C MET A 240 16.14 -71.28 6.80
N LEU A 241 14.94 -70.79 7.11
CA LEU A 241 14.63 -69.38 7.08
C LEU A 241 15.42 -68.58 8.12
N GLN A 242 15.60 -69.13 9.30
CA GLN A 242 16.41 -68.51 10.33
C GLN A 242 17.91 -68.42 9.89
N SER A 243 18.47 -69.48 9.27
CA SER A 243 19.84 -69.46 8.71
C SER A 243 19.96 -68.44 7.57
N VAL A 244 18.93 -68.36 6.65
CA VAL A 244 18.90 -67.37 5.58
C VAL A 244 18.79 -65.98 6.17
N LYS A 245 17.98 -65.81 7.21
CA LYS A 245 17.83 -64.53 7.90
C LYS A 245 19.15 -64.05 8.48
N GLU A 246 19.88 -64.92 9.21
CA GLU A 246 21.18 -64.59 9.76
C GLU A 246 22.19 -64.18 8.68
N GLN A 247 22.20 -64.94 7.54
CA GLN A 247 23.06 -64.58 6.41
C GLN A 247 22.61 -63.23 5.77
N MET A 248 21.29 -63.00 5.63
CA MET A 248 20.76 -61.70 5.14
C MET A 248 21.08 -60.56 6.10
N ASP A 249 20.95 -60.76 7.40
CA ASP A 249 21.29 -59.76 8.40
C ASP A 249 22.79 -59.39 8.32
N HIS A 250 23.68 -60.38 8.18
CA HIS A 250 25.10 -60.12 7.95
C HIS A 250 25.40 -59.39 6.62
N ILE A 251 24.72 -59.81 5.52
CA ILE A 251 24.84 -59.12 4.23
C ILE A 251 24.28 -57.70 4.33
N SER A 252 23.14 -57.53 5.02
CA SER A 252 22.51 -56.23 5.24
C SER A 252 23.40 -55.28 6.02
N GLU A 253 24.04 -55.79 7.10
CA GLU A 253 25.03 -55.05 7.89
C GLU A 253 26.25 -54.65 7.05
N SER A 254 26.78 -55.59 6.24
CA SER A 254 27.90 -55.33 5.34
C SER A 254 27.54 -54.30 4.26
N ASN A 255 26.35 -54.45 3.65
CA ASN A 255 25.84 -53.49 2.67
C ASN A 255 25.62 -52.13 3.31
N TYR A 256 25.05 -52.09 4.53
CA TYR A 256 24.89 -50.84 5.27
C TYR A 256 26.21 -50.11 5.49
N LEU A 257 27.28 -50.84 5.89
CA LEU A 257 28.60 -50.24 6.07
C LEU A 257 29.22 -49.76 4.75
N ILE A 258 28.97 -50.49 3.65
CA ILE A 258 29.43 -50.09 2.30
C ILE A 258 28.66 -48.85 1.84
N GLU A 259 27.32 -48.83 1.99
CA GLU A 259 26.50 -47.66 1.63
C GLU A 259 26.84 -46.45 2.50
N LEU A 260 27.06 -46.65 3.80
CA LEU A 260 27.52 -45.57 4.70
C LEU A 260 28.89 -45.04 4.27
N SER A 261 29.84 -45.94 3.94
CA SER A 261 31.16 -45.52 3.42
C SER A 261 31.05 -44.78 2.08
N LYS A 262 30.18 -45.27 1.19
CA LYS A 262 29.90 -44.60 -0.09
C LYS A 262 29.27 -43.24 0.13
N ALA A 263 28.22 -43.15 0.96
CA ALA A 263 27.57 -41.92 1.29
C ALA A 263 28.52 -40.89 1.93
N ASN A 264 29.38 -41.36 2.86
CA ASN A 264 30.40 -40.49 3.45
C ASN A 264 31.43 -40.01 2.42
N SER A 265 31.82 -40.87 1.46
CA SER A 265 32.74 -40.49 0.38
C SER A 265 32.12 -39.54 -0.60
N GLU A 266 30.85 -39.75 -0.96
CA GLU A 266 30.08 -38.83 -1.82
C GLU A 266 29.86 -37.48 -1.12
N THR A 267 29.52 -37.49 0.16
CA THR A 267 29.40 -36.28 0.98
C THR A 267 30.73 -35.52 1.03
N LEU A 268 31.83 -36.21 1.31
CA LEU A 268 33.17 -35.61 1.34
C LEU A 268 33.57 -35.03 -0.02
N LEU A 269 33.27 -35.74 -1.11
CA LEU A 269 33.51 -35.24 -2.47
C LEU A 269 32.70 -33.99 -2.72
N GLY A 270 31.40 -34.00 -2.39
CA GLY A 270 30.53 -32.86 -2.52
C GLY A 270 31.01 -31.64 -1.72
N GLU A 271 31.49 -31.86 -0.48
CA GLU A 271 32.03 -30.77 0.36
C GLU A 271 33.36 -30.21 -0.19
N ILE A 272 34.21 -31.05 -0.78
CA ILE A 272 35.44 -30.59 -1.44
C ILE A 272 35.10 -29.83 -2.72
N GLU A 273 34.19 -30.34 -3.55
CA GLU A 273 33.72 -29.67 -4.76
C GLU A 273 33.05 -28.32 -4.40
N PHE A 274 32.25 -28.29 -3.34
CA PHE A 274 31.68 -27.07 -2.81
C PHE A 274 32.75 -26.05 -2.46
N LEU A 275 33.76 -26.42 -1.70
CA LEU A 275 34.86 -25.52 -1.32
C LEU A 275 35.63 -25.01 -2.54
N VAL A 276 35.97 -25.91 -3.48
CA VAL A 276 36.71 -25.53 -4.70
C VAL A 276 35.88 -24.58 -5.57
N ASN A 277 34.63 -24.90 -5.80
CA ASN A 277 33.77 -24.09 -6.68
C ASN A 277 33.39 -22.74 -6.09
N HIS A 278 33.26 -22.65 -4.75
CA HIS A 278 32.77 -21.42 -4.12
C HIS A 278 33.86 -20.58 -3.44
N MET A 279 35.04 -21.13 -3.22
CA MET A 279 36.16 -20.39 -2.63
C MET A 279 37.32 -20.16 -3.60
N ASP A 280 37.15 -20.38 -4.91
CA ASP A 280 38.15 -20.03 -5.91
C ASP A 280 37.75 -18.74 -6.64
N LEU A 281 38.56 -17.70 -6.48
CA LEU A 281 38.43 -16.46 -7.22
C LEU A 281 39.42 -16.49 -8.41
N SER A 282 38.90 -16.39 -9.62
CA SER A 282 39.71 -16.46 -10.82
C SER A 282 40.86 -15.44 -10.82
N LYS A 283 42.01 -15.79 -11.37
CA LYS A 283 43.17 -14.90 -11.51
C LYS A 283 42.83 -13.63 -12.30
N GLY A 284 41.88 -13.73 -13.23
CA GLY A 284 41.35 -12.59 -13.96
C GLY A 284 40.64 -11.57 -13.07
N HIS A 285 39.81 -12.07 -12.14
CA HIS A 285 39.14 -11.21 -11.17
C HIS A 285 40.11 -10.57 -10.18
N ILE A 286 41.10 -11.32 -9.68
CA ILE A 286 42.13 -10.78 -8.79
C ILE A 286 42.88 -9.63 -9.49
N LYS A 287 43.32 -9.84 -10.74
CA LYS A 287 44.01 -8.82 -11.54
C LYS A 287 43.11 -7.60 -11.80
N ALA A 288 41.81 -7.81 -12.08
CA ALA A 288 40.88 -6.72 -12.27
C ALA A 288 40.75 -5.86 -11.00
N LEU A 289 40.63 -6.47 -9.82
CA LEU A 289 40.55 -5.74 -8.55
C LEU A 289 41.85 -4.98 -8.22
N GLN A 290 43.01 -5.46 -8.64
CA GLN A 290 44.30 -4.84 -8.33
C GLN A 290 44.71 -3.78 -9.34
N GLU A 291 44.57 -4.03 -10.65
CA GLU A 291 45.22 -3.27 -11.71
C GLU A 291 44.28 -2.61 -12.71
N ALA A 292 42.99 -3.02 -12.85
CA ALA A 292 42.12 -2.49 -13.88
C ALA A 292 41.91 -0.98 -13.75
N ASP A 293 41.89 -0.28 -14.88
CA ASP A 293 41.70 1.17 -14.92
C ASP A 293 40.26 1.53 -14.62
N LEU A 294 40.04 2.21 -13.48
CA LEU A 294 38.72 2.68 -13.03
C LEU A 294 38.21 3.88 -13.85
N SER A 295 39.01 4.49 -14.71
CA SER A 295 38.54 5.60 -15.56
C SER A 295 37.84 5.10 -16.84
N SER A 296 38.10 3.87 -17.27
CA SER A 296 37.52 3.28 -18.47
C SER A 296 36.25 2.49 -18.16
N SER A 297 35.25 2.58 -19.03
CA SER A 297 33.98 1.84 -18.88
C SER A 297 34.21 0.32 -18.75
N ARG A 298 35.13 -0.22 -19.56
CA ARG A 298 35.51 -1.65 -19.55
C ARG A 298 36.20 -2.05 -18.24
N GLY A 299 37.03 -1.15 -17.69
CA GLY A 299 37.69 -1.40 -16.40
C GLY A 299 36.71 -1.35 -15.23
N ILE A 300 35.74 -0.44 -15.26
CA ILE A 300 34.66 -0.37 -14.25
C ILE A 300 33.85 -1.67 -14.27
N GLU A 301 33.43 -2.14 -15.45
CA GLU A 301 32.68 -3.39 -15.60
C GLU A 301 33.47 -4.61 -15.11
N ALA A 302 34.74 -4.71 -15.49
CA ALA A 302 35.62 -5.77 -15.01
C ALA A 302 35.78 -5.74 -13.48
N CYS A 303 35.94 -4.57 -12.88
CA CYS A 303 36.00 -4.41 -11.42
C CYS A 303 34.67 -4.75 -10.75
N THR A 304 33.53 -4.40 -11.36
CA THR A 304 32.20 -4.72 -10.82
C THR A 304 31.98 -6.22 -10.77
N ASN A 305 32.23 -6.93 -11.88
CA ASN A 305 32.10 -8.38 -11.95
C ASN A 305 33.05 -9.09 -10.97
N ALA A 306 34.27 -8.56 -10.84
CA ALA A 306 35.26 -9.12 -9.91
C ALA A 306 34.88 -8.86 -8.43
N ALA A 307 34.31 -7.69 -8.13
CA ALA A 307 33.86 -7.33 -6.79
C ALA A 307 32.63 -8.16 -6.37
N GLU A 308 31.70 -8.40 -7.29
CA GLU A 308 30.55 -9.31 -7.08
C GLU A 308 31.03 -10.75 -6.84
N ALA A 309 31.97 -11.25 -7.64
CA ALA A 309 32.55 -12.58 -7.46
C ALA A 309 33.28 -12.71 -6.10
N LEU A 310 34.05 -11.69 -5.70
CA LEU A 310 34.69 -11.63 -4.39
C LEU A 310 33.65 -11.68 -3.25
N LEU A 311 32.57 -10.91 -3.38
CA LEU A 311 31.51 -10.89 -2.39
C LEU A 311 30.80 -12.24 -2.28
N GLN A 312 30.55 -12.93 -3.41
CA GLN A 312 30.01 -14.28 -3.43
C GLN A 312 30.92 -15.26 -2.69
N CYS A 313 32.23 -15.23 -3.01
CA CYS A 313 33.20 -16.08 -2.32
C CYS A 313 33.30 -15.80 -0.80
N MET A 314 33.11 -14.55 -0.38
CA MET A 314 33.14 -14.17 1.04
C MET A 314 31.88 -14.52 1.82
N ASN A 315 30.73 -14.54 1.16
CA ASN A 315 29.42 -14.77 1.77
C ASN A 315 29.01 -16.27 1.77
N VAL A 316 29.91 -17.15 1.32
CA VAL A 316 29.66 -18.59 1.34
C VAL A 316 29.46 -19.05 2.78
N THR A 317 28.32 -19.68 3.05
CA THR A 317 28.03 -20.27 4.34
C THR A 317 28.88 -21.57 4.51
N LEU A 318 29.90 -21.47 5.32
CA LEU A 318 30.82 -22.58 5.61
C LEU A 318 30.31 -23.38 6.82
N GLN A 319 30.32 -24.70 6.72
CA GLN A 319 30.08 -25.55 7.86
C GLN A 319 31.19 -25.39 8.93
N PRO A 320 30.90 -25.68 10.22
CA PRO A 320 31.87 -25.50 11.30
C PRO A 320 33.20 -26.23 11.04
N GLY A 321 33.16 -27.40 10.38
CA GLY A 321 34.34 -28.17 10.01
C GLY A 321 35.23 -27.49 8.96
N HIS A 322 34.65 -26.82 7.99
CA HIS A 322 35.38 -26.09 6.93
C HIS A 322 36.18 -24.92 7.48
N SER A 323 35.63 -24.21 8.46
CA SER A 323 36.29 -23.05 9.07
C SER A 323 37.55 -23.43 9.86
N MET A 324 37.74 -24.71 10.19
CA MET A 324 38.93 -25.21 10.88
C MET A 324 40.12 -25.47 9.94
N LEU A 325 39.85 -25.65 8.63
CA LEU A 325 40.87 -25.93 7.62
C LEU A 325 41.80 -24.73 7.44
N GLN A 326 43.12 -24.97 7.50
CA GLN A 326 44.14 -23.94 7.36
C GLN A 326 44.08 -23.26 5.98
N ALA A 327 43.82 -24.03 4.92
CA ALA A 327 43.66 -23.49 3.57
C ALA A 327 42.47 -22.52 3.46
N VAL A 328 41.34 -22.85 4.09
CA VAL A 328 40.15 -21.98 4.12
C VAL A 328 40.45 -20.69 4.88
N LYS A 329 41.15 -20.76 6.02
CA LYS A 329 41.57 -19.57 6.78
C LYS A 329 42.49 -18.66 5.96
N GLN A 330 43.45 -19.22 5.25
CA GLN A 330 44.37 -18.48 4.41
C GLN A 330 43.62 -17.81 3.23
N GLN A 331 42.69 -18.53 2.60
CA GLN A 331 41.88 -18.00 1.50
C GLN A 331 40.96 -16.88 1.96
N GLN A 332 40.31 -17.04 3.11
CA GLN A 332 39.49 -15.98 3.70
C GLN A 332 40.31 -14.73 4.07
N GLN A 333 41.56 -14.90 4.53
CA GLN A 333 42.42 -13.78 4.81
C GLN A 333 42.82 -13.04 3.53
N MET A 334 43.18 -13.79 2.47
CA MET A 334 43.48 -13.22 1.16
C MET A 334 42.25 -12.42 0.61
N PHE A 335 41.05 -12.95 0.76
CA PHE A 335 39.84 -12.22 0.33
C PHE A 335 39.63 -10.92 1.13
N ARG A 336 39.86 -10.94 2.44
CA ARG A 336 39.81 -9.73 3.29
C ARG A 336 40.82 -8.69 2.86
N ASP A 337 42.05 -9.10 2.63
CA ASP A 337 43.13 -8.20 2.18
C ASP A 337 42.83 -7.60 0.79
N LEU A 338 42.34 -8.42 -0.14
CA LEU A 338 41.96 -8.00 -1.47
C LEU A 338 40.76 -7.00 -1.45
N ARG A 339 39.75 -7.30 -0.62
CA ARG A 339 38.61 -6.43 -0.38
C ARG A 339 39.06 -5.06 0.12
N GLU A 340 39.92 -5.02 1.15
CA GLU A 340 40.41 -3.78 1.72
C GLU A 340 41.26 -2.97 0.75
N GLN A 341 42.14 -3.63 0.01
CA GLN A 341 42.98 -2.99 -1.01
C GLN A 341 42.12 -2.38 -2.12
N PHE A 342 41.12 -3.14 -2.63
CA PHE A 342 40.23 -2.64 -3.67
C PHE A 342 39.34 -1.49 -3.16
N ALA A 343 38.77 -1.62 -1.97
CA ALA A 343 37.97 -0.55 -1.34
C ALA A 343 38.77 0.74 -1.17
N ARG A 344 40.05 0.64 -0.79
CA ARG A 344 40.96 1.80 -0.65
C ARG A 344 41.22 2.45 -2.01
N ARG A 345 41.50 1.63 -3.04
CA ARG A 345 41.75 2.11 -4.42
C ARG A 345 40.52 2.79 -5.02
N LEU A 346 39.34 2.18 -4.87
CA LEU A 346 38.08 2.72 -5.32
C LEU A 346 37.76 4.05 -4.63
N ALA A 347 37.88 4.10 -3.30
CA ALA A 347 37.64 5.31 -2.53
C ALA A 347 38.57 6.46 -2.93
N SER A 348 39.86 6.18 -3.16
CA SER A 348 40.82 7.18 -3.63
C SER A 348 40.48 7.68 -5.03
N HIS A 349 40.10 6.78 -5.93
CA HIS A 349 39.70 7.14 -7.29
C HIS A 349 38.45 8.02 -7.30
N LEU A 350 37.40 7.64 -6.60
CA LEU A 350 36.15 8.42 -6.54
C LEU A 350 36.36 9.78 -5.89
N ASN A 351 37.18 9.88 -4.84
CA ASN A 351 37.53 11.17 -4.26
C ASN A 351 38.22 12.08 -5.28
N ASN A 352 39.14 11.55 -6.08
CA ASN A 352 39.80 12.33 -7.13
C ASN A 352 38.81 12.80 -8.21
N VAL A 353 37.85 11.94 -8.59
CA VAL A 353 36.77 12.29 -9.53
C VAL A 353 35.93 13.42 -8.96
N PHE A 354 35.50 13.35 -7.68
CA PHE A 354 34.74 14.41 -7.04
C PHE A 354 35.50 15.75 -7.04
N VAL A 355 36.83 15.73 -6.73
CA VAL A 355 37.68 16.92 -6.73
C VAL A 355 37.81 17.53 -8.13
N GLN A 356 38.11 16.73 -9.15
CA GLN A 356 38.28 17.20 -10.51
C GLN A 356 37.03 17.89 -11.06
N GLN A 357 35.85 17.28 -10.81
CA GLN A 357 34.61 17.84 -11.30
C GLN A 357 34.18 19.12 -10.58
N GLY A 358 34.59 19.31 -9.33
CA GLY A 358 34.40 20.57 -8.61
C GLY A 358 35.27 21.74 -9.15
N HIS A 359 36.34 21.43 -9.87
CA HIS A 359 37.26 22.45 -10.46
C HIS A 359 36.95 22.83 -11.91
N ASP A 360 36.41 21.91 -12.73
CA ASP A 360 36.18 22.12 -14.15
C ASP A 360 35.00 23.05 -14.50
N GLN A 361 34.13 23.34 -13.54
CA GLN A 361 33.01 24.25 -13.74
C GLN A 361 33.33 25.65 -13.22
N THR A 362 34.27 26.33 -13.92
CA THR A 362 34.31 27.79 -13.84
C THR A 362 33.06 28.31 -14.53
N SER A 363 32.03 28.62 -13.73
CA SER A 363 30.79 29.19 -14.22
C SER A 363 31.10 30.47 -15.01
N THR A 364 30.94 30.40 -16.32
CA THR A 364 30.62 31.58 -17.10
C THR A 364 29.32 32.11 -16.53
N LEU A 365 29.36 33.27 -15.85
CA LEU A 365 28.19 34.00 -15.39
C LEU A 365 27.23 34.11 -16.56
N SER A 366 26.26 33.20 -16.63
CA SER A 366 25.25 33.29 -17.65
C SER A 366 24.35 34.47 -17.29
N VAL A 367 24.24 35.42 -18.20
CA VAL A 367 23.29 36.53 -18.09
C VAL A 367 21.83 36.00 -18.08
N GLU A 368 21.67 34.74 -18.45
CA GLU A 368 20.40 34.03 -18.49
C GLU A 368 20.07 33.46 -17.08
N MET A 369 18.82 33.60 -16.70
CA MET A 369 18.29 33.09 -15.42
C MET A 369 17.99 31.59 -15.57
N THR A 370 19.03 30.79 -15.69
CA THR A 370 18.98 29.33 -15.79
C THR A 370 20.03 28.70 -14.86
N LEU A 371 19.68 27.59 -14.26
CA LEU A 371 20.59 26.81 -13.45
C LEU A 371 21.41 25.85 -14.33
N PRO A 372 22.68 25.59 -13.99
CA PRO A 372 23.49 24.64 -14.73
C PRO A 372 22.91 23.23 -14.71
N ASN A 373 23.05 22.52 -15.82
CA ASN A 373 22.59 21.14 -15.91
C ASN A 373 23.72 20.18 -15.49
N HIS A 374 23.57 19.50 -14.37
CA HIS A 374 24.52 18.51 -13.83
C HIS A 374 24.30 17.07 -14.33
N HIS A 375 23.35 16.84 -15.22
CA HIS A 375 23.04 15.51 -15.73
C HIS A 375 24.24 14.77 -16.37
N PRO A 376 25.16 15.42 -17.13
CA PRO A 376 26.36 14.74 -17.64
C PRO A 376 27.25 14.19 -16.52
N PHE A 377 27.43 14.98 -15.46
CA PHE A 377 28.17 14.61 -14.27
C PHE A 377 27.55 13.41 -13.54
N HIS A 378 26.24 13.46 -13.29
CA HIS A 378 25.50 12.36 -12.69
C HIS A 378 25.63 11.08 -13.51
N ARG A 379 25.51 11.16 -14.83
CA ARG A 379 25.63 10.01 -15.72
C ARG A 379 27.03 9.36 -15.64
N ASP A 380 28.07 10.16 -15.55
CA ASP A 380 29.44 9.65 -15.46
C ASP A 380 29.71 8.98 -14.11
N LEU A 381 29.16 9.52 -13.02
CA LEU A 381 29.25 8.90 -11.71
C LEU A 381 28.37 7.65 -11.56
N LEU A 382 27.19 7.61 -12.17
CA LEU A 382 26.28 6.45 -12.09
C LEU A 382 26.92 5.15 -12.60
N ARG A 383 27.96 5.22 -13.40
CA ARG A 383 28.74 4.03 -13.82
C ARG A 383 29.34 3.28 -12.63
N TYR A 384 29.60 3.97 -11.52
CA TYR A 384 30.16 3.39 -10.30
C TYR A 384 29.09 2.96 -9.29
N ALA A 385 27.80 3.10 -9.58
CA ALA A 385 26.72 2.84 -8.61
C ALA A 385 26.79 1.41 -8.04
N LYS A 386 27.04 0.40 -8.87
CA LYS A 386 27.21 -0.98 -8.39
C LYS A 386 28.42 -1.16 -7.50
N LEU A 387 29.50 -0.44 -7.76
CA LEU A 387 30.70 -0.46 -6.91
C LEU A 387 30.45 0.28 -5.59
N MET A 388 29.63 1.31 -5.60
CA MET A 388 29.18 1.99 -4.37
C MET A 388 28.27 1.08 -3.53
N GLU A 389 27.39 0.34 -4.16
CA GLU A 389 26.55 -0.69 -3.49
C GLU A 389 27.43 -1.79 -2.87
N TRP A 390 28.41 -2.27 -3.62
CA TRP A 390 29.40 -3.21 -3.10
C TRP A 390 30.14 -2.63 -1.89
N LEU A 391 30.58 -1.36 -1.95
CA LEU A 391 31.26 -0.70 -0.85
C LEU A 391 30.35 -0.52 0.37
N LYS A 392 29.07 -0.22 0.17
CA LYS A 392 28.05 -0.12 1.24
C LYS A 392 27.93 -1.43 2.00
N THR A 393 27.97 -2.56 1.30
CA THR A 393 27.79 -3.89 1.91
C THR A 393 29.08 -4.44 2.55
N THR A 394 30.24 -4.06 2.05
CA THR A 394 31.52 -4.67 2.44
C THR A 394 32.37 -3.78 3.36
N GLU A 395 32.40 -2.47 3.13
CA GLU A 395 33.25 -1.51 3.85
C GLU A 395 32.49 -0.22 4.14
N TYR A 396 31.49 -0.31 5.02
CA TYR A 396 30.56 0.78 5.34
C TYR A 396 31.25 2.09 5.78
N THR A 397 32.35 2.00 6.53
CA THR A 397 33.10 3.20 6.97
C THR A 397 33.70 4.01 5.81
N ARG A 398 34.16 3.32 4.77
CA ARG A 398 34.66 3.97 3.56
C ARG A 398 33.54 4.52 2.70
N TYR A 399 32.43 3.79 2.62
CA TYR A 399 31.22 4.26 1.96
C TYR A 399 30.70 5.55 2.60
N GLU A 400 30.60 5.58 3.95
CA GLU A 400 30.19 6.78 4.70
C GLU A 400 31.16 7.95 4.48
N GLY A 401 32.48 7.69 4.50
CA GLY A 401 33.48 8.70 4.21
C GLY A 401 33.35 9.27 2.79
N LEU A 402 33.09 8.44 1.79
CA LEU A 402 32.87 8.89 0.41
C LEU A 402 31.56 9.69 0.28
N THR A 403 30.50 9.24 0.93
CA THR A 403 29.22 9.95 0.97
C THR A 403 29.38 11.35 1.56
N LYS A 404 30.10 11.47 2.65
CA LYS A 404 30.39 12.75 3.28
C LYS A 404 31.23 13.64 2.38
N ASN A 405 32.30 13.10 1.78
CA ASN A 405 33.14 13.84 0.86
C ASN A 405 32.36 14.36 -0.36
N TYR A 406 31.49 13.53 -0.94
CA TYR A 406 30.60 13.94 -2.02
C TYR A 406 29.74 15.13 -1.60
N ILE A 407 29.06 15.01 -0.47
CA ILE A 407 28.20 16.07 0.07
C ILE A 407 29.01 17.36 0.26
N ASP A 408 30.18 17.28 0.86
CA ASP A 408 31.03 18.46 1.13
C ASP A 408 31.48 19.16 -0.17
N TYR A 409 31.69 18.41 -1.25
CA TYR A 409 32.01 18.97 -2.57
C TYR A 409 30.80 19.59 -3.25
N ILE A 410 29.70 18.84 -3.32
CA ILE A 410 28.52 19.29 -4.06
C ILE A 410 27.84 20.48 -3.37
N VAL A 411 27.85 20.54 -2.04
CA VAL A 411 27.38 21.71 -1.27
C VAL A 411 28.09 22.99 -1.71
N ARG A 412 29.40 22.98 -1.87
CA ARG A 412 30.16 24.16 -2.29
C ARG A 412 29.82 24.61 -3.69
N LEU A 413 29.54 23.65 -4.58
CA LEU A 413 29.13 23.91 -5.96
C LEU A 413 27.74 24.55 -5.97
N TYR A 414 26.75 23.91 -5.37
CA TYR A 414 25.39 24.42 -5.34
C TYR A 414 25.24 25.71 -4.53
N ASP A 415 25.98 25.88 -3.45
CA ASP A 415 25.98 27.14 -2.70
C ASP A 415 26.36 28.34 -3.57
N ARG A 416 27.32 28.17 -4.50
CA ARG A 416 27.73 29.20 -5.45
C ARG A 416 26.66 29.40 -6.51
N GLU A 417 26.27 28.36 -7.19
CA GLU A 417 25.33 28.41 -8.30
C GLU A 417 23.96 28.95 -7.90
N ILE A 418 23.44 28.49 -6.76
CA ILE A 418 22.17 28.96 -6.22
C ILE A 418 22.23 30.44 -5.85
N ARG A 419 23.29 30.88 -5.18
CA ARG A 419 23.44 32.31 -4.85
C ARG A 419 23.53 33.18 -6.09
N ASP A 420 24.37 32.79 -7.06
CA ASP A 420 24.53 33.53 -8.31
C ASP A 420 23.20 33.60 -9.07
N PHE A 421 22.47 32.49 -9.14
CA PHE A 421 21.13 32.42 -9.74
C PHE A 421 20.12 33.35 -9.07
N PHE A 422 20.04 33.28 -7.73
CA PHE A 422 19.14 34.15 -6.97
C PHE A 422 19.56 35.62 -7.03
N ASP A 423 20.84 35.92 -7.14
CA ASP A 423 21.29 37.30 -7.33
C ASP A 423 20.91 37.84 -8.70
N VAL A 424 20.96 37.04 -9.75
CA VAL A 424 20.44 37.38 -11.07
C VAL A 424 18.90 37.62 -11.00
N ALA A 425 18.16 36.72 -10.31
CA ALA A 425 16.71 36.86 -10.14
C ALA A 425 16.35 38.17 -9.37
N LYS A 426 17.05 38.46 -8.27
CA LYS A 426 16.88 39.68 -7.49
C LYS A 426 17.20 40.92 -8.30
N ASN A 427 18.26 40.89 -9.10
CA ASN A 427 18.64 42.00 -10.00
C ASN A 427 17.59 42.23 -11.08
N LYS A 428 17.03 41.18 -11.69
CA LYS A 428 15.94 41.29 -12.66
C LYS A 428 14.69 41.85 -12.01
N MET A 429 14.33 41.42 -10.78
CA MET A 429 13.20 41.96 -10.03
C MET A 429 13.38 43.44 -9.65
N THR A 430 14.57 43.83 -9.18
CA THR A 430 14.85 45.22 -8.82
C THR A 430 14.99 46.12 -10.03
N GLY A 431 15.43 45.59 -11.16
CA GLY A 431 15.46 46.27 -12.44
C GLY A 431 14.07 46.62 -12.95
N VAL A 432 13.12 45.68 -12.81
CA VAL A 432 11.70 45.91 -13.08
C VAL A 432 11.14 47.09 -12.25
N ALA A 433 11.46 47.13 -10.95
CA ALA A 433 11.02 48.20 -10.07
C ALA A 433 11.65 49.57 -10.39
N LYS A 434 12.82 49.60 -11.01
CA LYS A 434 13.48 50.85 -11.41
C LYS A 434 12.96 51.40 -12.76
N GLU A 435 12.58 50.50 -13.68
CA GLU A 435 12.00 50.91 -14.97
C GLU A 435 10.60 51.53 -14.81
N GLY A 436 9.76 50.93 -13.95
CA GLY A 436 8.42 51.50 -13.62
C GLY A 436 8.46 52.89 -12.98
N LYS A 437 9.56 53.24 -12.28
CA LYS A 437 9.75 54.59 -11.67
C LYS A 437 10.40 55.61 -12.62
N LYS A 438 11.01 55.18 -13.76
CA LYS A 438 11.63 56.11 -14.70
C LYS A 438 10.68 56.77 -15.68
N PHE A 439 9.50 56.24 -15.89
CA PHE A 439 8.53 56.82 -16.85
C PHE A 439 7.69 57.98 -16.31
N GLY A 440 7.91 58.37 -15.05
CA GLY A 440 7.13 59.45 -14.40
C GLY A 440 7.77 60.82 -14.34
N LEU A 441 8.96 61.09 -14.92
CA LEU A 441 9.58 62.41 -14.86
C LEU A 441 10.30 62.78 -16.14
N HIS A 442 9.64 63.35 -17.10
CA HIS A 442 10.25 64.16 -18.13
C HIS A 442 10.24 65.62 -17.69
N GLY A 443 11.40 66.11 -17.33
CA GLY A 443 11.69 67.50 -17.05
C GLY A 443 13.18 67.78 -17.14
N SER A 444 13.63 68.08 -18.36
CA SER A 444 14.68 69.01 -18.79
C SER A 444 16.01 69.11 -18.06
N SER A 445 17.04 68.81 -18.86
CA SER A 445 18.36 69.45 -19.04
C SER A 445 19.51 69.22 -18.04
N GLY A 446 20.63 68.87 -18.63
CA GLY A 446 21.97 69.32 -18.18
C GLY A 446 23.01 68.25 -17.93
N LYS A 447 23.75 67.97 -18.98
CA LYS A 447 25.17 67.58 -19.13
C LYS A 447 26.07 67.34 -17.93
N LEU A 448 26.88 66.29 -18.09
CA LEU A 448 28.34 66.16 -18.00
C LEU A 448 28.90 65.24 -16.89
N THR A 449 29.52 64.20 -17.44
CA THR A 449 30.87 63.60 -17.13
C THR A 449 31.31 63.34 -15.70
N GLY A 450 31.87 62.17 -15.52
CA GLY A 450 32.96 61.99 -14.60
C GLY A 450 32.99 60.64 -13.87
N SER A 451 33.94 59.87 -14.25
CA SER A 451 34.48 58.64 -13.72
C SER A 451 34.73 58.57 -12.21
N THR A 452 34.86 57.32 -11.79
CA THR A 452 35.77 56.75 -10.78
C THR A 452 35.34 56.64 -9.35
N SER A 453 35.27 55.38 -8.98
CA SER A 453 35.92 54.69 -7.86
C SER A 453 35.67 55.14 -6.39
N SER A 454 35.44 54.10 -5.68
CA SER A 454 35.95 53.72 -4.35
C SER A 454 35.27 54.20 -3.05
N LEU A 455 34.88 53.17 -2.33
CA LEU A 455 35.14 52.86 -0.90
C LEU A 455 34.64 53.81 0.22
N ASN A 456 33.84 53.18 1.05
CA ASN A 456 33.79 53.29 2.53
C ASN A 456 33.63 54.67 3.17
N LYS A 457 32.54 54.83 3.90
CA LYS A 457 32.59 54.98 5.36
C LYS A 457 31.19 55.05 5.99
N LEU A 458 31.09 54.32 7.09
CA LEU A 458 30.05 54.47 8.09
C LEU A 458 29.94 55.92 8.57
N SER A 459 28.72 56.41 8.73
CA SER A 459 28.38 57.27 9.88
C SER A 459 26.87 57.24 10.13
N VAL A 460 26.54 56.99 11.37
CA VAL A 460 25.25 57.10 12.02
C VAL A 460 24.87 58.55 12.08
N GLN A 461 23.63 58.91 11.70
CA GLN A 461 22.75 59.77 12.48
C GLN A 461 21.39 60.04 11.83
N SER A 462 20.42 59.73 12.62
CA SER A 462 19.17 60.47 12.92
C SER A 462 18.17 60.82 11.83
N SER A 463 16.98 60.26 12.07
CA SER A 463 15.65 60.87 11.93
C SER A 463 15.32 61.56 10.60
N GLY A 464 14.63 60.80 9.78
CA GLY A 464 13.85 61.36 8.69
C GLY A 464 12.85 60.27 8.25
N SER A 465 11.64 60.39 8.78
CA SER A 465 10.50 59.63 8.41
C SER A 465 10.29 59.67 6.87
N ARG A 466 10.89 58.75 6.14
CA ARG A 466 10.48 58.50 4.76
C ARG A 466 9.40 57.42 4.79
N ARG A 467 8.17 57.87 4.77
CA ARG A 467 6.98 57.15 4.44
C ARG A 467 7.28 56.27 3.20
N SER A 468 7.48 54.99 3.42
CA SER A 468 7.37 54.02 2.34
C SER A 468 5.91 54.02 1.88
N GLN A 469 5.64 54.54 0.70
CA GLN A 469 4.37 54.38 0.04
C GLN A 469 4.26 52.90 -0.35
N SER A 470 3.65 52.11 0.52
CA SER A 470 3.02 50.87 0.10
C SER A 470 1.82 51.28 -0.74
N SER A 471 1.76 50.80 -1.97
CA SER A 471 0.56 50.94 -2.79
C SER A 471 -0.60 50.27 -2.06
N SER A 472 -1.46 51.06 -1.47
CA SER A 472 -2.65 50.61 -0.75
C SER A 472 -3.84 50.63 -1.70
N LEU A 473 -4.77 49.69 -1.48
CA LEU A 473 -6.09 49.71 -2.12
C LEU A 473 -6.82 51.08 -2.04
N LEU A 474 -6.40 51.89 -1.08
CA LEU A 474 -7.03 53.17 -0.78
C LEU A 474 -6.38 54.39 -1.47
N ASP A 475 -5.18 54.23 -2.03
CA ASP A 475 -4.46 55.31 -2.71
C ASP A 475 -4.78 55.39 -4.24
N MET A 476 -5.68 54.52 -4.72
CA MET A 476 -6.10 54.49 -6.13
C MET A 476 -7.22 55.47 -6.47
N GLY A 477 -7.36 56.53 -5.72
CA GLY A 477 -8.29 57.61 -6.00
C GLY A 477 -7.71 58.72 -6.89
N ASN A 478 -6.96 58.39 -7.89
CA ASN A 478 -6.77 59.20 -9.12
C ASN A 478 -5.56 58.68 -9.88
N MET A 479 -5.79 57.97 -10.93
CA MET A 479 -4.93 57.87 -12.12
C MET A 479 -5.11 56.52 -12.80
N SER A 480 -5.31 56.53 -14.08
CA SER A 480 -5.09 55.46 -15.04
C SER A 480 -3.62 54.96 -15.04
N ALA A 481 -3.21 54.37 -13.92
CA ALA A 481 -1.92 53.73 -13.75
C ALA A 481 -2.02 52.20 -14.04
N SER A 482 -3.17 51.71 -14.51
CA SER A 482 -3.51 50.30 -14.54
C SER A 482 -2.70 49.45 -15.52
N ASP A 483 -2.27 49.99 -16.64
CA ASP A 483 -1.60 49.15 -17.67
C ASP A 483 -0.10 48.94 -17.40
N LEU A 484 0.57 49.92 -16.77
CA LEU A 484 1.99 49.85 -16.43
C LEU A 484 2.23 48.91 -15.23
N ASP A 485 1.37 49.00 -14.21
CA ASP A 485 1.44 48.14 -13.01
C ASP A 485 1.12 46.68 -13.35
N VAL A 486 0.19 46.42 -14.27
CA VAL A 486 -0.12 45.08 -14.74
C VAL A 486 1.04 44.45 -15.50
N ALA A 487 1.74 45.23 -16.33
CA ALA A 487 2.91 44.74 -17.06
C ALA A 487 4.09 44.38 -16.13
N ASP A 488 4.33 45.17 -15.09
CA ASP A 488 5.39 44.91 -14.10
C ASP A 488 5.05 43.74 -13.20
N ARG A 489 3.82 43.55 -12.80
CA ARG A 489 3.33 42.39 -12.06
C ARG A 489 3.43 41.12 -12.89
N THR A 490 3.11 41.19 -14.18
CA THR A 490 3.26 40.04 -15.11
C THR A 490 4.73 39.62 -15.30
N LYS A 491 5.64 40.60 -15.35
CA LYS A 491 7.08 40.32 -15.39
C LYS A 491 7.55 39.67 -14.08
N PHE A 492 7.09 40.16 -12.93
CA PHE A 492 7.38 39.56 -11.64
C PHE A 492 6.91 38.10 -11.58
N ASP A 493 5.67 37.83 -11.98
CA ASP A 493 5.09 36.49 -12.01
C ASP A 493 5.93 35.53 -12.84
N LYS A 494 6.36 35.95 -14.03
CA LYS A 494 7.23 35.17 -14.91
C LYS A 494 8.60 34.88 -14.28
N ILE A 495 9.22 35.87 -13.64
CA ILE A 495 10.52 35.69 -12.97
C ILE A 495 10.40 34.72 -11.80
N PHE A 496 9.35 34.88 -10.99
CA PHE A 496 9.11 34.00 -9.85
C PHE A 496 8.83 32.55 -10.27
N GLU A 497 7.99 32.37 -11.31
CA GLU A 497 7.72 31.05 -11.90
C GLU A 497 8.98 30.42 -12.47
N GLN A 498 9.82 31.20 -13.18
CA GLN A 498 11.07 30.69 -13.71
C GLN A 498 12.02 30.23 -12.60
N VAL A 499 12.07 30.94 -11.46
CA VAL A 499 12.87 30.50 -10.31
C VAL A 499 12.42 29.14 -9.80
N LEU A 500 11.11 28.93 -9.63
CA LEU A 500 10.58 27.66 -9.15
C LEU A 500 10.78 26.53 -10.17
N SER A 501 10.51 26.81 -11.45
CA SER A 501 10.65 25.83 -12.54
C SER A 501 12.09 25.41 -12.83
N GLU A 502 13.10 26.23 -12.47
CA GLU A 502 14.51 25.87 -12.57
C GLU A 502 15.00 25.08 -11.33
N LEU A 503 14.49 25.42 -10.14
CA LEU A 503 14.89 24.75 -8.90
C LEU A 503 14.34 23.32 -8.78
N GLU A 504 13.09 23.11 -9.21
CA GLU A 504 12.42 21.81 -9.07
C GLU A 504 13.16 20.69 -9.81
N PRO A 505 13.46 20.79 -11.13
CA PRO A 505 14.18 19.73 -11.83
C PRO A 505 15.61 19.54 -11.33
N LEU A 506 16.27 20.59 -10.84
CA LEU A 506 17.59 20.48 -10.23
C LEU A 506 17.56 19.63 -8.97
N CYS A 507 16.64 19.93 -8.06
CA CYS A 507 16.49 19.18 -6.81
C CYS A 507 16.06 17.72 -7.08
N LEU A 508 15.14 17.50 -8.02
CA LEU A 508 14.69 16.15 -8.37
C LEU A 508 15.81 15.33 -9.03
N ALA A 509 16.58 15.94 -9.91
CA ALA A 509 17.71 15.26 -10.57
C ALA A 509 18.79 14.85 -9.58
N GLU A 510 19.11 15.71 -8.61
CA GLU A 510 20.06 15.39 -7.54
C GLU A 510 19.52 14.31 -6.60
N GLN A 511 18.26 14.39 -6.21
CA GLN A 511 17.63 13.37 -5.38
C GLN A 511 17.62 11.99 -6.07
N ASP A 512 17.28 11.94 -7.36
CA ASP A 512 17.30 10.72 -8.16
C ASP A 512 18.73 10.16 -8.27
N PHE A 513 19.70 11.03 -8.49
CA PHE A 513 21.10 10.66 -8.54
C PHE A 513 21.59 10.07 -7.21
N ILE A 514 21.36 10.77 -6.08
CA ILE A 514 21.77 10.32 -4.74
C ILE A 514 21.14 8.95 -4.44
N SER A 515 19.86 8.81 -4.71
CA SER A 515 19.12 7.58 -4.51
C SER A 515 19.75 6.40 -5.24
N LYS A 516 20.11 6.58 -6.52
CA LYS A 516 20.70 5.55 -7.38
C LYS A 516 22.17 5.29 -7.07
N PHE A 517 22.96 6.36 -6.94
CA PHE A 517 24.40 6.26 -6.78
C PHE A 517 24.82 5.68 -5.44
N PHE A 518 24.14 6.08 -4.36
CA PHE A 518 24.41 5.56 -3.02
C PHE A 518 23.55 4.33 -2.66
N SER A 519 22.82 3.77 -3.63
CA SER A 519 21.95 2.60 -3.42
C SER A 519 21.03 2.75 -2.20
N LEU A 520 20.41 3.93 -2.08
CA LEU A 520 19.45 4.28 -1.04
C LEU A 520 18.00 4.09 -1.52
N SER A 521 17.80 3.61 -2.74
CA SER A 521 16.48 3.34 -3.29
C SER A 521 16.08 1.91 -3.02
N GLN A 522 14.88 1.78 -2.56
CA GLN A 522 13.97 0.67 -2.64
C GLN A 522 14.53 -0.57 -3.34
N HIS A 523 14.68 -1.63 -2.60
CA HIS A 523 14.54 -2.97 -3.16
C HIS A 523 13.17 -3.05 -3.87
N GLN A 524 13.13 -2.75 -5.15
CA GLN A 524 12.16 -3.37 -6.03
C GLN A 524 12.44 -4.87 -5.88
N SER A 525 11.51 -5.56 -5.26
CA SER A 525 11.50 -7.00 -5.14
C SER A 525 11.75 -7.62 -6.53
N MET A 526 12.98 -8.06 -6.77
CA MET A 526 13.25 -9.01 -7.84
C MET A 526 12.35 -10.22 -7.62
N PRO A 527 11.71 -10.75 -8.66
CA PRO A 527 10.97 -12.01 -8.54
C PRO A 527 11.98 -13.08 -8.13
N ARG A 528 11.79 -13.61 -6.93
CA ARG A 528 12.54 -14.77 -6.46
C ARG A 528 12.25 -15.92 -7.39
N THR A 529 13.23 -16.36 -8.15
CA THR A 529 13.28 -17.72 -8.66
C THR A 529 13.25 -18.68 -7.47
N PRO A 530 12.39 -19.70 -7.47
CA PRO A 530 12.33 -20.66 -6.40
C PRO A 530 13.57 -21.59 -6.51
N MET A 531 14.48 -21.46 -5.58
CA MET A 531 15.51 -22.47 -5.34
C MET A 531 15.22 -23.14 -4.00
N GLY A 532 14.98 -24.46 -4.11
CA GLY A 532 15.27 -25.53 -3.19
C GLY A 532 14.89 -25.38 -1.72
N GLU A 533 13.85 -26.11 -1.35
CA GLU A 533 13.50 -26.42 0.02
C GLU A 533 14.63 -27.21 0.70
N GLY A 534 15.08 -26.70 1.82
CA GLY A 534 15.78 -27.46 2.83
C GLY A 534 15.07 -27.22 4.14
N ASP A 535 14.46 -28.28 4.67
CA ASP A 535 13.91 -28.36 6.02
C ASP A 535 14.90 -27.85 7.06
N ASP A 536 14.42 -26.99 7.95
CA ASP A 536 14.61 -27.20 9.38
C ASP A 536 13.65 -26.31 10.19
N ALA A 537 12.93 -26.99 11.08
CA ALA A 537 12.06 -26.46 12.09
C ALA A 537 12.85 -25.64 13.12
N ASP A 538 12.43 -24.48 13.50
CA ASP A 538 11.96 -24.10 14.82
C ASP A 538 11.88 -22.56 14.99
N GLY A 539 10.78 -22.09 15.55
CA GLY A 539 10.64 -20.93 16.41
C GLY A 539 11.06 -19.53 15.92
N GLY A 540 10.10 -18.67 15.50
CA GLY A 540 10.31 -17.23 15.57
C GLY A 540 9.93 -16.40 14.32
N GLY A 541 8.74 -16.57 13.78
CA GLY A 541 8.26 -15.83 12.61
C GLY A 541 7.52 -14.53 12.93
N LEU A 542 8.13 -13.56 13.64
CA LEU A 542 7.49 -12.24 13.88
C LEU A 542 8.41 -11.01 13.74
N SER A 543 9.68 -11.19 13.33
CA SER A 543 10.63 -10.06 13.28
C SER A 543 11.09 -9.62 11.88
N ARG A 544 10.77 -10.33 10.80
CA ARG A 544 11.37 -10.04 9.49
C ARG A 544 10.59 -9.02 8.63
N THR A 545 9.30 -8.85 8.86
CA THR A 545 8.46 -7.86 8.15
C THR A 545 8.52 -6.46 8.77
N GLN A 546 8.85 -6.35 10.06
CA GLN A 546 9.03 -5.05 10.71
C GLN A 546 10.40 -4.43 10.39
N ASN A 547 11.44 -5.23 10.19
CA ASN A 547 12.78 -4.70 9.89
C ASN A 547 12.89 -4.11 8.47
N THR A 548 12.16 -4.61 7.48
CA THR A 548 12.18 -4.04 6.11
C THR A 548 11.46 -2.71 6.01
N SER A 549 10.40 -2.48 6.77
CA SER A 549 9.70 -1.19 6.80
C SER A 549 10.48 -0.11 7.58
N ILE A 550 11.23 -0.50 8.60
CA ILE A 550 12.07 0.40 9.39
C ILE A 550 13.32 0.82 8.59
N THR A 551 13.94 -0.07 7.83
CA THR A 551 15.11 0.24 6.99
C THR A 551 14.76 1.17 5.84
N THR A 552 13.64 0.97 5.16
CA THR A 552 13.17 1.86 4.07
C THR A 552 12.79 3.25 4.57
N SER A 553 12.22 3.36 5.77
CA SER A 553 11.96 4.65 6.42
C SER A 553 13.25 5.37 6.78
N SER A 554 14.27 4.65 7.26
CA SER A 554 15.58 5.19 7.60
C SER A 554 16.35 5.68 6.37
N GLU A 555 16.28 4.98 5.24
CA GLU A 555 16.95 5.38 4.00
C GLU A 555 16.32 6.62 3.36
N LYS A 556 15.00 6.74 3.36
CA LYS A 556 14.31 7.95 2.92
C LYS A 556 14.68 9.16 3.77
N GLU A 557 14.77 8.98 5.07
CA GLU A 557 15.18 10.03 5.99
C GLU A 557 16.64 10.44 5.74
N MET A 558 17.52 9.49 5.42
CA MET A 558 18.91 9.78 5.06
C MET A 558 19.00 10.60 3.76
N ILE A 559 18.24 10.25 2.72
CA ILE A 559 18.16 11.03 1.49
C ILE A 559 17.68 12.45 1.80
N ARG A 560 16.64 12.59 2.60
CA ARG A 560 16.09 13.89 2.98
C ARG A 560 17.12 14.74 3.72
N GLN A 561 17.90 14.15 4.65
CA GLN A 561 18.96 14.84 5.38
C GLN A 561 20.11 15.26 4.46
N MET A 562 20.53 14.39 3.53
CA MET A 562 21.53 14.72 2.53
C MET A 562 21.07 15.89 1.65
N MET A 563 19.84 15.85 1.14
CA MET A 563 19.24 16.90 0.32
C MET A 563 19.13 18.23 1.10
N THR A 564 18.73 18.17 2.38
CA THR A 564 18.65 19.35 3.25
C THR A 564 20.04 19.99 3.45
N HIS A 565 21.08 19.19 3.54
CA HIS A 565 22.43 19.70 3.68
C HIS A 565 22.97 20.29 2.37
N ILE A 566 22.71 19.61 1.25
CA ILE A 566 23.13 20.02 -0.09
C ILE A 566 22.46 21.34 -0.49
N PHE A 567 21.16 21.44 -0.35
CA PHE A 567 20.34 22.59 -0.76
C PHE A 567 19.97 23.52 0.40
N ARG A 568 20.81 23.63 1.39
CA ARG A 568 20.57 24.44 2.62
C ARG A 568 20.28 25.91 2.36
N PHE A 569 20.70 26.46 1.21
CA PHE A 569 20.47 27.85 0.85
C PHE A 569 19.19 28.10 0.06
N VAL A 570 18.52 27.07 -0.45
CA VAL A 570 17.30 27.21 -1.26
C VAL A 570 16.18 27.89 -0.45
N GLU A 571 15.87 27.37 0.75
CA GLU A 571 14.83 27.94 1.60
C GLU A 571 15.12 29.40 2.02
N PRO A 572 16.33 29.74 2.55
CA PRO A 572 16.66 31.12 2.87
C PRO A 572 16.61 32.06 1.65
N GLU A 573 17.11 31.64 0.49
CA GLU A 573 17.13 32.47 -0.69
C GLU A 573 15.74 32.68 -1.28
N LEU A 574 14.87 31.66 -1.27
CA LEU A 574 13.45 31.80 -1.61
C LEU A 574 12.75 32.76 -0.67
N ASN A 575 12.97 32.64 0.63
CA ASN A 575 12.40 33.57 1.61
C ASN A 575 12.91 35.01 1.43
N ASN A 576 14.18 35.20 1.06
CA ASN A 576 14.73 36.50 0.70
C ASN A 576 14.08 37.10 -0.55
N LEU A 577 13.84 36.25 -1.57
CA LEU A 577 13.20 36.65 -2.81
C LEU A 577 11.73 37.03 -2.58
N ILE A 578 11.01 36.27 -1.75
CA ILE A 578 9.62 36.56 -1.33
C ILE A 578 9.55 37.90 -0.58
N ALA A 579 10.48 38.11 0.37
CA ALA A 579 10.54 39.38 1.09
C ALA A 579 10.85 40.56 0.18
N LEU A 580 11.67 40.36 -0.85
CA LEU A 580 11.93 41.37 -1.87
C LEU A 580 10.68 41.64 -2.72
N GLY A 581 9.99 40.59 -3.16
CA GLY A 581 8.75 40.71 -3.93
C GLY A 581 7.65 41.45 -3.16
N ASP A 582 7.47 41.13 -1.88
CA ASP A 582 6.52 41.80 -0.98
C ASP A 582 6.89 43.30 -0.74
N LYS A 583 8.19 43.61 -0.70
CA LYS A 583 8.67 44.96 -0.59
C LYS A 583 8.47 45.80 -1.86
N ILE A 584 8.52 45.19 -3.03
CA ILE A 584 8.31 45.84 -4.33
C ILE A 584 6.82 46.17 -4.48
N ASP A 585 5.95 45.21 -4.33
CA ASP A 585 4.51 45.34 -4.36
C ASP A 585 3.87 44.26 -3.48
N SER A 586 3.02 44.65 -2.53
CA SER A 586 2.34 43.70 -1.64
C SER A 586 1.37 42.75 -2.37
N PHE A 587 0.88 43.13 -3.57
CA PHE A 587 0.04 42.28 -4.41
C PHE A 587 0.80 41.12 -5.06
N ASN A 588 2.14 41.18 -5.08
CA ASN A 588 2.94 40.05 -5.53
C ASN A 588 2.71 38.81 -4.66
N SER A 589 2.26 38.98 -3.41
CA SER A 589 1.86 37.89 -2.52
C SER A 589 0.75 37.00 -3.10
N LEU A 590 -0.16 37.55 -3.92
CA LEU A 590 -1.19 36.78 -4.64
C LEU A 590 -0.57 35.82 -5.69
N TYR A 591 0.31 36.36 -6.52
CA TYR A 591 1.03 35.55 -7.54
C TYR A 591 1.91 34.48 -6.87
N MET A 592 2.68 34.88 -5.85
CA MET A 592 3.51 33.96 -5.08
C MET A 592 2.67 32.86 -4.44
N LEU A 593 1.48 33.16 -3.92
CA LEU A 593 0.61 32.19 -3.27
C LEU A 593 0.11 31.14 -4.27
N VAL A 594 -0.32 31.55 -5.46
CA VAL A 594 -0.81 30.65 -6.50
C VAL A 594 0.33 29.76 -7.01
N LYS A 595 1.47 30.36 -7.37
CA LYS A 595 2.63 29.62 -7.90
C LYS A 595 3.21 28.65 -6.88
N MET A 596 3.46 29.12 -5.66
CA MET A 596 3.95 28.25 -4.58
C MET A 596 2.99 27.12 -4.25
N SER A 597 1.67 27.40 -4.23
CA SER A 597 0.68 26.37 -3.97
C SER A 597 0.67 25.28 -5.06
N HIS A 598 0.84 25.68 -6.31
CA HIS A 598 0.95 24.74 -7.45
C HIS A 598 2.18 23.85 -7.32
N HIS A 599 3.36 24.43 -7.12
CA HIS A 599 4.62 23.67 -6.98
C HIS A 599 4.63 22.78 -5.73
N VAL A 600 4.06 23.26 -4.61
CA VAL A 600 3.90 22.41 -3.40
C VAL A 600 2.99 21.24 -3.70
N TRP A 601 1.84 21.47 -4.35
CA TRP A 601 0.91 20.40 -4.68
C TRP A 601 1.54 19.37 -5.63
N THR A 602 2.31 19.82 -6.62
CA THR A 602 3.04 18.95 -7.54
C THR A 602 4.09 18.11 -6.78
N ALA A 603 4.86 18.75 -5.91
CA ALA A 603 5.87 18.07 -5.10
C ALA A 603 5.25 17.06 -4.09
N GLU A 604 4.13 17.42 -3.46
CA GLU A 604 3.39 16.55 -2.54
C GLU A 604 2.84 15.30 -3.25
N ASN A 605 2.39 15.44 -4.50
CA ASN A 605 1.88 14.31 -5.29
C ASN A 605 2.97 13.33 -5.71
N VAL A 606 4.21 13.78 -5.86
CA VAL A 606 5.37 12.92 -6.18
C VAL A 606 5.84 12.19 -4.92
N ASP A 607 6.18 12.91 -3.87
CA ASP A 607 6.56 12.39 -2.55
C ASP A 607 6.39 13.47 -1.48
N SER A 608 5.37 13.30 -0.64
CA SER A 608 5.02 14.26 0.43
C SER A 608 6.10 14.41 1.50
N ALA A 609 6.99 13.42 1.65
CA ALA A 609 8.10 13.43 2.61
C ALA A 609 9.44 13.87 2.01
N SER A 610 9.47 14.25 0.73
CA SER A 610 10.69 14.68 0.04
C SER A 610 11.22 16.00 0.61
N PHE A 611 12.51 16.25 0.39
CA PHE A 611 13.15 17.53 0.69
C PHE A 611 12.40 18.69 0.02
N LEU A 612 12.07 18.53 -1.26
CA LEU A 612 11.42 19.58 -2.06
C LEU A 612 10.04 19.92 -1.52
N SER A 613 9.19 18.90 -1.25
CA SER A 613 7.86 19.10 -0.67
C SER A 613 7.93 19.81 0.68
N THR A 614 8.85 19.39 1.55
CA THR A 614 9.04 20.00 2.87
C THR A 614 9.52 21.46 2.76
N THR A 615 10.52 21.72 1.92
CA THR A 615 11.11 23.05 1.73
C THR A 615 10.11 24.02 1.12
N LEU A 616 9.46 23.63 0.02
CA LEU A 616 8.43 24.47 -0.61
C LEU A 616 7.23 24.67 0.31
N GLY A 617 6.85 23.67 1.10
CA GLY A 617 5.81 23.78 2.13
C GLY A 617 6.14 24.83 3.18
N ASN A 618 7.38 24.83 3.71
CA ASN A 618 7.86 25.86 4.67
C ASN A 618 7.81 27.26 4.06
N VAL A 619 8.27 27.39 2.82
CA VAL A 619 8.25 28.67 2.08
C VAL A 619 6.81 29.13 1.84
N LEU A 620 5.88 28.22 1.49
CA LEU A 620 4.45 28.53 1.31
C LEU A 620 3.84 29.09 2.61
N VAL A 621 4.23 28.58 3.78
CA VAL A 621 3.78 29.15 5.07
C VAL A 621 4.19 30.61 5.21
N THR A 622 5.41 30.95 4.77
CA THR A 622 5.88 32.34 4.77
C THR A 622 5.08 33.21 3.79
N VAL A 623 4.81 32.71 2.59
CA VAL A 623 3.95 33.42 1.60
C VAL A 623 2.55 33.66 2.16
N LYS A 624 1.93 32.64 2.76
CA LYS A 624 0.61 32.75 3.41
C LYS A 624 0.59 33.79 4.52
N ARG A 625 1.63 33.82 5.33
CA ARG A 625 1.77 34.83 6.40
C ARG A 625 1.88 36.24 5.84
N ASN A 626 2.65 36.43 4.76
CA ASN A 626 2.78 37.71 4.09
C ASN A 626 1.45 38.15 3.44
N PHE A 627 0.75 37.22 2.81
CA PHE A 627 -0.58 37.46 2.26
C PHE A 627 -1.59 37.90 3.35
N ASP A 628 -1.68 37.15 4.46
CA ASP A 628 -2.55 37.51 5.59
C ASP A 628 -2.17 38.88 6.19
N LYS A 629 -0.88 39.22 6.25
CA LYS A 629 -0.41 40.51 6.69
C LYS A 629 -0.83 41.63 5.71
N CYS A 630 -0.73 41.37 4.40
CA CYS A 630 -1.21 42.29 3.37
C CYS A 630 -2.70 42.58 3.58
N ILE A 631 -3.55 41.54 3.68
CA ILE A 631 -4.98 41.68 3.92
C ILE A 631 -5.29 42.46 5.21
N THR A 632 -4.57 42.13 6.29
CA THR A 632 -4.72 42.84 7.58
C THR A 632 -4.35 44.31 7.47
N ASN A 633 -3.30 44.67 6.74
CA ASN A 633 -2.89 46.01 6.50
C ASN A 633 -3.93 46.79 5.68
N GLN A 634 -4.54 46.13 4.65
CA GLN A 634 -5.62 46.73 3.87
C GLN A 634 -6.85 47.05 4.74
N ILE A 635 -7.25 46.12 5.62
CA ILE A 635 -8.33 46.34 6.58
C ILE A 635 -8.05 47.52 7.49
N LYS A 636 -6.84 47.60 8.06
CA LYS A 636 -6.45 48.76 8.91
C LYS A 636 -6.51 50.09 8.17
N GLN A 637 -6.05 50.07 6.91
CA GLN A 637 -6.11 51.29 6.10
C GLN A 637 -7.57 51.73 5.81
N MET A 638 -8.50 50.78 5.64
CA MET A 638 -9.94 51.07 5.52
C MET A 638 -10.50 51.67 6.82
N GLU A 639 -10.07 51.15 7.98
CA GLU A 639 -10.50 51.66 9.30
C GLU A 639 -10.01 53.08 9.59
N ASP A 640 -8.80 53.44 9.08
CA ASP A 640 -8.15 54.72 9.28
C ASP A 640 -8.62 55.83 8.32
N VAL A 641 -9.53 55.49 7.35
CA VAL A 641 -10.06 56.49 6.39
C VAL A 641 -10.84 57.57 7.08
N LYS A 642 -10.34 58.81 7.00
CA LYS A 642 -11.01 59.98 7.48
C LYS A 642 -11.68 60.72 6.33
N ILE A 643 -13.00 60.75 6.34
CA ILE A 643 -13.75 61.49 5.36
C ILE A 643 -13.92 62.93 5.75
N SER A 644 -13.68 63.86 4.83
CA SER A 644 -13.85 65.31 5.09
C SER A 644 -15.33 65.61 5.32
N LYS A 645 -15.64 66.17 6.46
CA LYS A 645 -17.01 66.61 6.83
C LYS A 645 -17.62 67.60 5.84
N LYS A 646 -16.81 68.16 4.92
CA LYS A 646 -17.22 69.20 3.97
C LYS A 646 -17.46 68.64 2.54
N SER A 647 -17.19 67.39 2.25
CA SER A 647 -17.41 66.80 0.91
C SER A 647 -18.68 65.95 0.85
N LYS A 648 -19.31 65.88 -0.34
CA LYS A 648 -20.34 64.90 -0.62
C LYS A 648 -19.68 63.52 -0.71
N VAL A 649 -20.33 62.51 -0.17
CA VAL A 649 -19.87 61.13 -0.17
C VAL A 649 -20.66 60.40 -1.28
N GLY A 650 -19.94 59.83 -2.22
CA GLY A 650 -20.48 58.91 -3.23
C GLY A 650 -19.97 57.49 -2.96
N ILE A 651 -19.52 56.75 -4.02
CA ILE A 651 -18.88 55.44 -3.87
C ILE A 651 -17.57 55.62 -3.10
N LEU A 652 -17.41 54.86 -2.04
CA LEU A 652 -16.27 54.98 -1.15
C LEU A 652 -15.00 54.35 -1.78
N PRO A 653 -13.81 54.96 -1.64
CA PRO A 653 -12.58 54.48 -2.28
C PRO A 653 -12.25 53.02 -1.93
N PHE A 654 -12.53 52.60 -0.70
CA PHE A 654 -12.29 51.22 -0.30
C PHE A 654 -13.33 50.22 -0.89
N VAL A 655 -14.49 50.66 -1.33
CA VAL A 655 -15.47 49.87 -2.06
C VAL A 655 -14.98 49.61 -3.48
N SER A 656 -14.55 50.67 -4.19
CA SER A 656 -13.89 50.55 -5.50
C SER A 656 -12.58 49.75 -5.40
N GLY A 657 -11.79 49.98 -4.36
CA GLY A 657 -10.56 49.20 -4.11
C GLY A 657 -10.80 47.70 -3.84
N PHE A 658 -11.93 47.35 -3.21
CA PHE A 658 -12.33 45.96 -3.09
C PHE A 658 -12.68 45.35 -4.46
N GLU A 659 -13.36 46.09 -5.33
CA GLU A 659 -13.66 45.64 -6.69
C GLU A 659 -12.40 45.36 -7.49
N GLU A 660 -11.45 46.30 -7.51
CA GLU A 660 -10.17 46.15 -8.20
C GLU A 660 -9.34 44.97 -7.65
N PHE A 661 -9.32 44.85 -6.32
CA PHE A 661 -8.67 43.68 -5.69
C PHE A 661 -9.34 42.37 -6.12
N ALA A 662 -10.67 42.33 -6.12
CA ALA A 662 -11.40 41.13 -6.47
C ALA A 662 -11.21 40.72 -7.94
N GLU A 663 -11.21 41.70 -8.86
CA GLU A 663 -10.92 41.47 -10.28
C GLU A 663 -9.50 40.89 -10.50
N LEU A 664 -8.50 41.51 -9.86
CA LEU A 664 -7.13 41.07 -9.93
C LEU A 664 -6.98 39.65 -9.34
N ALA A 665 -7.53 39.41 -8.14
CA ALA A 665 -7.47 38.13 -7.49
C ALA A 665 -8.17 37.03 -8.30
N GLU A 666 -9.36 37.29 -8.87
CA GLU A 666 -10.05 36.32 -9.71
C GLU A 666 -9.28 36.03 -11.01
N SER A 667 -8.57 37.02 -11.58
CA SER A 667 -7.74 36.83 -12.75
C SER A 667 -6.53 35.90 -12.43
N ILE A 668 -5.88 36.10 -11.28
CA ILE A 668 -4.70 35.35 -10.83
C ILE A 668 -5.10 33.94 -10.42
N PHE A 669 -6.19 33.78 -9.65
CA PHE A 669 -6.66 32.51 -9.13
C PHE A 669 -7.51 31.69 -10.11
N ARG A 670 -7.68 32.14 -11.35
CA ARG A 670 -8.47 31.42 -12.38
C ARG A 670 -7.98 30.01 -12.61
N SER A 671 -6.67 29.79 -12.58
CA SER A 671 -5.99 28.50 -12.75
C SER A 671 -5.56 27.86 -11.44
N ALA A 672 -5.87 28.46 -10.28
CA ALA A 672 -5.41 27.96 -9.00
C ALA A 672 -6.22 26.72 -8.55
N GLU A 673 -5.53 25.70 -8.12
CA GLU A 673 -6.10 24.44 -7.62
C GLU A 673 -6.73 24.59 -6.22
N ARG A 674 -6.22 25.52 -5.41
CA ARG A 674 -6.67 25.76 -4.03
C ARG A 674 -7.02 27.24 -3.84
N ARG A 675 -8.26 27.51 -3.49
CA ARG A 675 -8.78 28.88 -3.28
C ARG A 675 -9.04 29.23 -1.81
N GLY A 676 -8.92 28.29 -0.88
CA GLY A 676 -9.35 28.46 0.50
C GLY A 676 -8.72 29.66 1.25
N ASP A 677 -7.48 30.04 0.91
CA ASP A 677 -6.81 31.20 1.52
C ASP A 677 -7.38 32.51 0.95
N LEU A 678 -7.71 32.55 -0.34
CA LEU A 678 -8.38 33.67 -0.97
C LEU A 678 -9.82 33.84 -0.44
N ASP A 679 -10.55 32.74 -0.29
CA ASP A 679 -11.92 32.77 0.22
C ASP A 679 -12.00 33.33 1.64
N LYS A 680 -11.02 32.95 2.49
CA LYS A 680 -10.89 33.57 3.83
C LYS A 680 -10.58 35.06 3.76
N ALA A 681 -9.69 35.47 2.84
CA ALA A 681 -9.35 36.85 2.64
C ALA A 681 -10.58 37.68 2.17
N TYR A 682 -11.31 37.15 1.21
CA TYR A 682 -12.57 37.81 0.75
C TYR A 682 -13.56 37.99 1.90
N THR A 683 -13.79 36.95 2.69
CA THR A 683 -14.70 37.03 3.83
C THR A 683 -14.27 38.09 4.84
N LYS A 684 -12.95 38.18 5.13
CA LYS A 684 -12.42 39.23 6.03
C LYS A 684 -12.56 40.62 5.43
N LEU A 685 -12.19 40.82 4.17
CA LEU A 685 -12.22 42.11 3.50
C LEU A 685 -13.63 42.63 3.35
N ILE A 686 -14.58 41.83 2.82
CA ILE A 686 -15.94 42.27 2.58
C ILE A 686 -16.66 42.67 3.89
N ARG A 687 -16.40 41.92 4.98
CA ARG A 687 -16.95 42.29 6.29
C ARG A 687 -16.40 43.62 6.78
N ALA A 688 -15.09 43.86 6.61
CA ALA A 688 -14.47 45.14 6.94
C ALA A 688 -15.04 46.26 6.07
N VAL A 689 -15.28 46.03 4.77
CA VAL A 689 -15.95 46.97 3.87
C VAL A 689 -17.34 47.31 4.39
N PHE A 690 -18.18 46.31 4.73
CA PHE A 690 -19.53 46.53 5.26
C PHE A 690 -19.52 47.41 6.52
N ILE A 691 -18.67 47.07 7.50
CA ILE A 691 -18.56 47.83 8.75
C ILE A 691 -18.13 49.27 8.49
N ASN A 692 -17.15 49.46 7.58
CA ASN A 692 -16.67 50.81 7.29
C ASN A 692 -17.63 51.64 6.46
N VAL A 693 -18.43 51.01 5.55
CA VAL A 693 -19.54 51.72 4.86
C VAL A 693 -20.55 52.22 5.88
N GLU A 694 -20.94 51.39 6.84
CA GLU A 694 -21.90 51.79 7.89
C GLU A 694 -21.34 52.91 8.78
N LYS A 695 -20.04 52.80 9.17
CA LYS A 695 -19.35 53.84 9.94
C LYS A 695 -19.36 55.17 9.21
N VAL A 696 -18.94 55.16 7.96
CA VAL A 696 -18.90 56.38 7.13
C VAL A 696 -20.29 56.96 6.91
N ALA A 697 -21.31 56.11 6.62
CA ALA A 697 -22.69 56.56 6.46
C ALA A 697 -23.24 57.28 7.72
N ASN A 698 -22.83 56.80 8.91
CA ASN A 698 -23.22 57.43 10.18
C ASN A 698 -22.46 58.73 10.47
N GLU A 699 -21.21 58.86 9.99
CA GLU A 699 -20.38 60.06 10.17
C GLU A 699 -20.63 61.15 9.12
N SER A 700 -21.27 60.83 7.99
CA SER A 700 -21.53 61.78 6.89
C SER A 700 -22.55 62.83 7.29
N GLN A 701 -22.16 64.11 7.15
CA GLN A 701 -23.05 65.25 7.46
C GLN A 701 -23.77 65.85 6.24
N LYS A 702 -23.18 65.67 5.04
CA LYS A 702 -23.74 66.30 3.80
C LYS A 702 -24.54 65.35 2.91
N THR A 703 -24.20 64.05 2.96
CA THR A 703 -24.94 63.06 2.21
C THR A 703 -25.79 62.26 3.19
N PRO A 704 -27.09 62.11 2.94
CA PRO A 704 -27.96 61.31 3.79
C PRO A 704 -27.42 59.89 3.96
N ARG A 705 -27.56 59.36 5.18
CA ARG A 705 -27.09 58.01 5.51
C ARG A 705 -27.59 56.96 4.51
N ASP A 706 -28.88 56.99 4.21
CA ASP A 706 -29.51 56.03 3.29
C ASP A 706 -28.95 56.11 1.86
N VAL A 707 -28.54 57.29 1.39
CA VAL A 707 -27.90 57.45 0.07
C VAL A 707 -26.50 56.81 0.08
N VAL A 708 -25.69 57.06 1.11
CA VAL A 708 -24.37 56.46 1.20
C VAL A 708 -24.48 54.92 1.28
N MET A 709 -25.42 54.43 2.07
CA MET A 709 -25.65 52.98 2.21
C MET A 709 -26.11 52.37 0.90
N MET A 710 -27.13 52.95 0.30
CA MET A 710 -27.75 52.49 -0.97
C MET A 710 -26.72 52.42 -2.11
N GLU A 711 -26.00 53.52 -2.35
CA GLU A 711 -25.04 53.60 -3.46
C GLU A 711 -23.89 52.58 -3.29
N ASN A 712 -23.33 52.49 -2.10
CA ASN A 712 -22.20 51.60 -1.84
C ASN A 712 -22.62 50.14 -1.81
N PHE A 713 -23.75 49.78 -1.17
CA PHE A 713 -24.21 48.38 -1.16
C PHE A 713 -24.74 47.94 -2.52
N HIS A 714 -25.30 48.86 -3.34
CA HIS A 714 -25.60 48.56 -4.72
C HIS A 714 -24.35 48.24 -5.53
N HIS A 715 -23.30 49.06 -5.39
CA HIS A 715 -22.02 48.83 -6.06
C HIS A 715 -21.40 47.49 -5.66
N ILE A 716 -21.38 47.19 -4.36
CA ILE A 716 -20.91 45.90 -3.85
C ILE A 716 -21.71 44.72 -4.42
N PHE A 717 -23.07 44.84 -4.39
CA PHE A 717 -23.92 43.79 -4.94
C PHE A 717 -23.70 43.60 -6.46
N ALA A 718 -23.54 44.68 -7.21
CA ALA A 718 -23.26 44.64 -8.65
C ALA A 718 -21.90 43.95 -8.93
N THR A 719 -20.86 44.32 -8.18
CA THR A 719 -19.52 43.72 -8.26
C THR A 719 -19.55 42.23 -7.95
N LEU A 720 -20.15 41.82 -6.83
CA LEU A 720 -20.25 40.42 -6.45
C LEU A 720 -21.10 39.60 -7.43
N SER A 721 -22.10 40.22 -8.04
CA SER A 721 -22.95 39.59 -9.07
C SER A 721 -22.19 39.38 -10.38
N ARG A 722 -21.36 40.35 -10.78
CA ARG A 722 -20.54 40.34 -11.98
C ARG A 722 -19.39 39.31 -11.85
N LEU A 723 -18.69 39.29 -10.75
CA LEU A 723 -17.52 38.42 -10.52
C LEU A 723 -17.92 37.00 -10.13
N LYS A 724 -19.14 36.76 -9.67
CA LYS A 724 -19.68 35.44 -9.30
C LYS A 724 -18.81 34.68 -8.28
N ILE A 725 -18.33 35.40 -7.25
CA ILE A 725 -17.47 34.81 -6.21
C ILE A 725 -18.34 33.93 -5.30
N SER A 726 -18.16 32.62 -5.43
CA SER A 726 -18.99 31.60 -4.78
C SER A 726 -18.97 31.66 -3.25
N CYS A 727 -17.80 31.95 -2.65
CA CYS A 727 -17.66 32.04 -1.18
C CYS A 727 -18.39 33.25 -0.58
N LEU A 728 -18.81 34.26 -1.38
CA LEU A 728 -19.46 35.48 -0.94
C LEU A 728 -20.95 35.55 -1.28
N GLU A 729 -21.61 34.45 -1.58
CA GLU A 729 -23.04 34.41 -1.89
C GLU A 729 -23.93 34.88 -0.71
N THR A 730 -23.48 34.73 0.51
CA THR A 730 -24.15 35.17 1.72
C THR A 730 -24.08 36.71 1.83
N GLU A 731 -22.87 37.24 1.68
CA GLU A 731 -22.56 38.65 1.73
C GLU A 731 -23.19 39.40 0.54
N LYS A 732 -23.28 38.77 -0.62
CA LYS A 732 -24.00 39.31 -1.79
C LYS A 732 -25.48 39.43 -1.49
N ARG A 733 -26.13 38.48 -0.85
CA ARG A 733 -27.52 38.54 -0.42
C ARG A 733 -27.73 39.64 0.62
N GLU A 734 -26.81 39.71 1.59
CA GLU A 734 -26.83 40.78 2.62
C GLU A 734 -26.68 42.17 1.98
N ALA A 735 -25.74 42.33 1.04
CA ALA A 735 -25.55 43.61 0.33
C ALA A 735 -26.81 44.00 -0.45
N LYS A 736 -27.47 43.05 -1.13
CA LYS A 736 -28.75 43.29 -1.82
C LYS A 736 -29.85 43.70 -0.86
N GLN A 737 -29.94 43.03 0.29
CA GLN A 737 -30.94 43.37 1.30
C GLN A 737 -30.71 44.76 1.86
N LYS A 738 -29.49 45.08 2.28
CA LYS A 738 -29.14 46.43 2.78
C LYS A 738 -29.40 47.51 1.74
N TYR A 739 -29.06 47.24 0.48
CA TYR A 739 -29.41 48.15 -0.63
C TYR A 739 -30.92 48.41 -0.72
N ASN A 740 -31.72 47.33 -0.72
CA ASN A 740 -33.18 47.46 -0.83
C ASN A 740 -33.80 48.18 0.38
N ASP A 741 -33.35 47.85 1.58
CA ASP A 741 -33.85 48.44 2.82
C ASP A 741 -33.58 49.97 2.85
N HIS A 742 -32.38 50.40 2.50
CA HIS A 742 -32.01 51.79 2.46
C HIS A 742 -32.60 52.53 1.27
N LEU A 743 -32.80 51.87 0.13
CA LEU A 743 -33.55 52.43 -0.99
C LEU A 743 -35.00 52.69 -0.59
N GLN A 744 -35.65 51.73 0.07
CA GLN A 744 -37.00 51.89 0.57
C GLN A 744 -37.08 53.01 1.61
N SER A 745 -36.17 53.06 2.55
CA SER A 745 -36.09 54.15 3.54
C SER A 745 -35.92 55.52 2.87
N TYR A 746 -35.04 55.61 1.88
CA TYR A 746 -34.80 56.84 1.13
C TYR A 746 -36.04 57.27 0.32
N VAL A 747 -36.71 56.32 -0.32
CA VAL A 747 -37.94 56.55 -1.07
C VAL A 747 -39.06 57.05 -0.14
N ILE A 748 -39.28 56.44 0.99
CA ILE A 748 -40.26 56.84 2.00
C ILE A 748 -39.92 58.22 2.53
N TYR A 749 -38.69 58.52 2.86
CA TYR A 749 -38.26 59.80 3.34
C TYR A 749 -38.46 60.91 2.28
N SER A 750 -38.06 60.65 1.02
CA SER A 750 -38.12 61.62 -0.08
C SER A 750 -39.52 61.86 -0.59
N LEU A 751 -40.37 60.82 -0.63
CA LEU A 751 -41.77 60.93 -1.08
C LEU A 751 -42.72 61.15 0.07
N GLY A 752 -42.47 60.66 1.26
CA GLY A 752 -43.32 60.81 2.45
C GLY A 752 -43.39 62.27 2.92
N HIS A 753 -42.29 62.97 3.02
CA HIS A 753 -42.22 64.35 3.45
C HIS A 753 -43.02 65.33 2.57
N PRO A 754 -42.94 65.28 1.21
CA PRO A 754 -43.80 66.06 0.36
C PRO A 754 -45.26 65.65 0.48
N LEU A 755 -45.60 64.39 0.59
CA LEU A 755 -46.98 63.90 0.71
C LEU A 755 -47.57 64.20 2.09
N GLU A 756 -46.82 64.16 3.19
CA GLU A 756 -47.26 64.65 4.51
C GLU A 756 -47.60 66.15 4.50
N LYS A 757 -46.70 66.94 3.88
CA LYS A 757 -46.96 68.38 3.70
C LYS A 757 -48.21 68.64 2.86
N LEU A 758 -48.46 67.87 1.80
CA LEU A 758 -49.66 67.93 1.01
C LEU A 758 -50.91 67.51 1.82
N ASN A 759 -50.78 66.40 2.59
CA ASN A 759 -51.85 65.87 3.43
C ASN A 759 -52.24 66.90 4.53
N VAL A 760 -51.22 67.53 5.18
CA VAL A 760 -51.44 68.63 6.12
C VAL A 760 -52.10 69.85 5.44
N MET A 761 -51.66 70.20 4.23
CA MET A 761 -52.33 71.30 3.43
C MET A 761 -53.76 70.92 3.06
N PHE A 762 -54.04 69.70 2.63
CA PHE A 762 -55.40 69.24 2.35
C PHE A 762 -56.27 69.15 3.60
N SER A 763 -55.70 68.65 4.75
CA SER A 763 -56.41 68.61 6.03
C SER A 763 -56.76 70.05 6.55
N LEU A 764 -55.80 70.95 6.43
CA LEU A 764 -56.05 72.34 6.79
C LEU A 764 -57.08 73.04 5.87
N ARG A 765 -57.24 72.68 4.59
CA ARG A 765 -58.27 73.17 3.70
C ARG A 765 -59.63 72.55 3.97
N VAL A 766 -59.73 71.36 4.51
CA VAL A 766 -61.03 70.76 4.87
C VAL A 766 -61.59 71.32 6.19
N PHE A 767 -60.73 71.92 7.06
CA PHE A 767 -61.15 72.56 8.30
C PHE A 767 -61.39 74.10 8.17
N SER A 768 -61.17 74.70 6.99
CA SER A 768 -61.36 76.09 6.73
C SER A 768 -62.44 76.38 5.66
N GLY A 769 -63.32 75.40 5.37
CA GLY A 769 -64.49 75.54 4.52
C GLY A 769 -65.78 75.40 5.31
#